data_f12da5e9cd3b5b210c89f951616ac106
#
_entry.id   f12da5e9cd3b5b210c89f951616ac106
#
_cell.length_a   1.000
_cell.length_b   1.000
_cell.length_c   1.000
_cell.angle_alpha   90.00
_cell.angle_beta   90.00
_cell.angle_gamma   90.00
#
_symmetry.space_group_name_H-M   'P 1'
#
loop_
_entity.id
_entity.type
_entity.pdbx_description
1 polymer ?
#
loop_
_entity_poly.entity_id
_entity_poly.type
_entity_poly.pdbx_seq_one_letter_code
_entity_poly.pdbx_strand_id
1 'polypeptide(L)'
;MFRIKKLDIFIAKQFGLLFIGTFFICQFVLMMQFLWRYIDELIGKGLSMDVLAEFVWHMGLMLVPQALPLAILLSSLITFGNMGESSELTAIKAAGISLMQAFRSLIVITVAICLMSLYFQNTIGPNANRQLGLMLMSMKQKSPELEIPEGIFYDGIPNSNLYVQKKDLNTGKLYGIMIYRMTGSYEDQAIILADSGMLQATAEKKHLLLTLWSGEWFENMQAQELAGSAAVPYRRESFTAKRIVLDYDGDFNINDASSMSNDARGKGFAQITHDMDSISAQYDSIGRNYYESDQRMFYSMSMVSKRDSLRSLKLARTLAYNVDSAYAKLPVDSKRAAVGAALQKVQSRLYDLEFKSMITGDGDKLIRQHEIEWVAKITLALTCLIFFFIGAPLGAIIRKGGLGLPVLISVLVFIVYYILDNSGYRMARGGMWTIWFGKGLAPGVLIPMAVFFTYKATNDSVVFNMDLYADIFRRFFGLRVKRPIYRKEVVINDPNYADDLERLNNITAEIEQYSQSHRLRHAPSWVKVFFKYEPDHVIERINDELEAVIEDLSNSRDRTIVNHLSAYPMMSVKAHTRPFERRWLNIVSAAIVPLGFALYFRMWRFRLRLWRDLRTVKAENEIITERIRALMARQ
;
A
#
# COMPACT_ATOMS: atom_id res chain seq x y z
N MET A 1 -42.17 -1.96 -7.48
CA MET A 1 -41.98 -1.10 -8.65
C MET A 1 -41.18 0.12 -8.23
N PHE A 2 -39.95 0.29 -8.70
CA PHE A 2 -39.06 1.42 -8.34
C PHE A 2 -39.57 2.67 -9.07
N ARG A 3 -40.25 3.56 -8.37
CA ARG A 3 -40.68 4.86 -8.92
C ARG A 3 -39.47 5.82 -8.78
N ILE A 4 -38.81 6.14 -9.88
CA ILE A 4 -37.70 7.09 -9.93
C ILE A 4 -38.26 8.47 -9.60
N LYS A 5 -37.75 9.11 -8.55
CA LYS A 5 -38.15 10.45 -8.12
C LYS A 5 -37.23 11.51 -8.73
N LYS A 6 -37.70 12.75 -8.87
CA LYS A 6 -36.87 13.86 -9.37
C LYS A 6 -35.57 14.04 -8.56
N LEU A 7 -35.62 13.76 -7.26
CA LEU A 7 -34.45 13.79 -6.37
C LEU A 7 -33.41 12.75 -6.76
N ASP A 8 -33.83 11.52 -7.12
CA ASP A 8 -32.94 10.45 -7.54
C ASP A 8 -32.15 10.85 -8.81
N ILE A 9 -32.85 11.46 -9.78
CA ILE A 9 -32.23 11.96 -11.03
C ILE A 9 -31.26 13.12 -10.73
N PHE A 10 -31.62 14.02 -9.83
CA PHE A 10 -30.78 15.15 -9.45
C PHE A 10 -29.44 14.69 -8.85
N ILE A 11 -29.48 13.79 -7.86
CA ILE A 11 -28.30 13.24 -7.20
C ILE A 11 -27.48 12.42 -8.20
N ALA A 12 -28.15 11.59 -9.02
CA ALA A 12 -27.48 10.76 -10.03
C ALA A 12 -26.76 11.61 -11.09
N LYS A 13 -27.35 12.73 -11.51
CA LYS A 13 -26.72 13.65 -12.48
C LYS A 13 -25.47 14.31 -11.90
N GLN A 14 -25.53 14.81 -10.66
CA GLN A 14 -24.36 15.41 -9.99
C GLN A 14 -23.23 14.39 -9.84
N PHE A 15 -23.56 13.20 -9.32
CA PHE A 15 -22.59 12.11 -9.17
C PHE A 15 -22.01 11.67 -10.51
N GLY A 16 -22.84 11.46 -11.53
CA GLY A 16 -22.39 10.96 -12.83
C GLY A 16 -21.39 11.87 -13.52
N LEU A 17 -21.63 13.17 -13.49
CA LEU A 17 -20.71 14.16 -14.07
C LEU A 17 -19.36 14.17 -13.32
N LEU A 18 -19.40 14.16 -11.99
CA LEU A 18 -18.20 14.09 -11.17
C LEU A 18 -17.49 12.75 -11.32
N PHE A 19 -18.23 11.64 -11.42
CA PHE A 19 -17.66 10.29 -11.59
C PHE A 19 -16.87 10.18 -12.90
N ILE A 20 -17.40 10.67 -14.01
CA ILE A 20 -16.70 10.66 -15.30
C ILE A 20 -15.39 11.47 -15.18
N GLY A 21 -15.45 12.69 -14.65
CA GLY A 21 -14.26 13.53 -14.49
C GLY A 21 -13.21 12.90 -13.58
N THR A 22 -13.63 12.41 -12.40
CA THR A 22 -12.71 11.76 -11.44
C THR A 22 -12.17 10.45 -11.97
N PHE A 23 -12.95 9.68 -12.74
CA PHE A 23 -12.48 8.46 -13.37
C PHE A 23 -11.32 8.72 -14.34
N PHE A 24 -11.46 9.69 -15.24
CA PHE A 24 -10.37 10.03 -16.15
C PHE A 24 -9.13 10.56 -15.44
N ILE A 25 -9.30 11.34 -14.37
CA ILE A 25 -8.17 11.81 -13.55
C ILE A 25 -7.47 10.63 -12.87
N CYS A 26 -8.21 9.74 -12.22
CA CYS A 26 -7.65 8.56 -11.56
C CYS A 26 -6.98 7.63 -12.56
N GLN A 27 -7.62 7.39 -13.70
CA GLN A 27 -7.08 6.60 -14.80
C GLN A 27 -5.77 7.17 -15.30
N PHE A 28 -5.70 8.48 -15.55
CA PHE A 28 -4.49 9.16 -15.99
C PHE A 28 -3.34 9.05 -14.98
N VAL A 29 -3.63 9.25 -13.69
CA VAL A 29 -2.62 9.13 -12.61
C VAL A 29 -2.06 7.70 -12.55
N LEU A 30 -2.93 6.68 -12.61
CA LEU A 30 -2.49 5.28 -12.61
C LEU A 30 -1.70 4.94 -13.88
N MET A 31 -2.10 5.46 -15.04
CA MET A 31 -1.36 5.29 -16.30
C MET A 31 0.03 5.92 -16.21
N MET A 32 0.15 7.13 -15.66
CA MET A 32 1.45 7.79 -15.47
C MET A 32 2.35 7.01 -14.53
N GLN A 33 1.80 6.49 -13.42
CA GLN A 33 2.55 5.64 -12.49
C GLN A 33 3.07 4.36 -13.17
N PHE A 34 2.25 3.75 -14.03
CA PHE A 34 2.63 2.55 -14.78
C PHE A 34 3.66 2.86 -15.85
N LEU A 35 3.47 3.92 -16.65
CA LEU A 35 4.42 4.39 -17.65
C LEU A 35 5.81 4.65 -17.04
N TRP A 36 5.86 5.32 -15.88
CA TRP A 36 7.12 5.59 -15.18
C TRP A 36 7.87 4.32 -14.81
N ARG A 37 7.15 3.25 -14.49
CA ARG A 37 7.74 1.95 -14.16
C ARG A 37 8.39 1.25 -15.35
N TYR A 38 7.89 1.47 -16.57
CA TYR A 38 8.34 0.80 -17.79
C TYR A 38 9.02 1.76 -18.76
N ILE A 39 9.43 2.94 -18.30
CA ILE A 39 10.02 3.97 -19.14
C ILE A 39 11.32 3.49 -19.82
N ASP A 40 12.12 2.68 -19.10
CA ASP A 40 13.38 2.14 -19.59
C ASP A 40 13.19 1.12 -20.72
N GLU A 41 12.05 0.41 -20.73
CA GLU A 41 11.69 -0.49 -21.81
C GLU A 41 11.10 0.22 -23.04
N LEU A 42 10.63 1.45 -22.88
CA LEU A 42 9.97 2.21 -23.94
C LEU A 42 10.93 3.16 -24.66
N ILE A 43 11.86 3.78 -23.93
CA ILE A 43 12.78 4.79 -24.46
C ILE A 43 14.03 4.11 -25.03
N GLY A 44 14.49 4.58 -26.19
CA GLY A 44 15.76 4.15 -26.80
C GLY A 44 15.67 2.90 -27.67
N LYS A 45 14.57 2.16 -27.66
CA LYS A 45 14.43 0.90 -28.44
C LYS A 45 13.91 1.08 -29.87
N GLY A 46 13.77 2.31 -30.36
CA GLY A 46 13.32 2.59 -31.74
C GLY A 46 11.94 1.97 -32.05
N LEU A 47 11.01 2.02 -31.09
CA LEU A 47 9.64 1.55 -31.28
C LEU A 47 8.86 2.52 -32.21
N SER A 48 8.03 1.98 -33.09
CA SER A 48 7.13 2.79 -33.92
C SER A 48 6.03 3.43 -33.05
N MET A 49 5.52 4.59 -33.49
CA MET A 49 4.44 5.28 -32.77
C MET A 49 3.16 4.44 -32.67
N ASP A 50 2.90 3.58 -33.64
CA ASP A 50 1.75 2.67 -33.61
C ASP A 50 1.85 1.66 -32.48
N VAL A 51 3.02 1.04 -32.29
CA VAL A 51 3.27 0.10 -31.17
C VAL A 51 3.16 0.82 -29.83
N LEU A 52 3.65 2.06 -29.74
CA LEU A 52 3.55 2.85 -28.53
C LEU A 52 2.09 3.20 -28.18
N ALA A 53 1.31 3.58 -29.19
CA ALA A 53 -0.12 3.88 -29.02
C ALA A 53 -0.91 2.63 -28.59
N GLU A 54 -0.62 1.47 -29.21
CA GLU A 54 -1.23 0.19 -28.86
C GLU A 54 -0.86 -0.23 -27.43
N PHE A 55 0.40 -0.05 -27.03
CA PHE A 55 0.84 -0.28 -25.66
C PHE A 55 0.07 0.58 -24.64
N VAL A 56 -0.03 1.89 -24.88
CA VAL A 56 -0.76 2.83 -24.03
C VAL A 56 -2.25 2.47 -23.98
N TRP A 57 -2.84 2.03 -25.09
CA TRP A 57 -4.23 1.58 -25.16
C TRP A 57 -4.48 0.35 -24.28
N HIS A 58 -3.70 -0.71 -24.44
CA HIS A 58 -3.84 -1.93 -23.65
C HIS A 58 -3.53 -1.70 -22.17
N MET A 59 -2.54 -0.87 -21.87
CA MET A 59 -2.25 -0.42 -20.52
C MET A 59 -3.43 0.33 -19.89
N GLY A 60 -4.03 1.23 -20.65
CA GLY A 60 -5.23 1.95 -20.21
C GLY A 60 -6.37 1.00 -19.87
N LEU A 61 -6.67 0.04 -20.75
CA LEU A 61 -7.71 -0.96 -20.51
C LEU A 61 -7.40 -1.84 -19.28
N MET A 62 -6.15 -2.25 -19.08
CA MET A 62 -5.74 -3.05 -17.92
C MET A 62 -5.99 -2.32 -16.59
N LEU A 63 -5.82 -0.99 -16.57
CA LEU A 63 -5.94 -0.18 -15.33
C LEU A 63 -7.37 0.24 -15.00
N VAL A 64 -8.34 0.11 -15.93
CA VAL A 64 -9.76 0.47 -15.70
C VAL A 64 -10.32 -0.13 -14.41
N PRO A 65 -10.19 -1.44 -14.11
CA PRO A 65 -10.76 -2.02 -12.91
C PRO A 65 -10.20 -1.44 -11.61
N GLN A 66 -8.96 -0.96 -11.62
CA GLN A 66 -8.31 -0.34 -10.45
C GLN A 66 -8.72 1.12 -10.28
N ALA A 67 -8.97 1.83 -11.38
CA ALA A 67 -9.41 3.22 -11.38
C ALA A 67 -10.87 3.38 -10.89
N LEU A 68 -11.74 2.42 -11.19
CA LEU A 68 -13.17 2.49 -10.86
C LEU A 68 -13.47 2.66 -9.36
N PRO A 69 -12.92 1.85 -8.43
CA PRO A 69 -13.16 2.03 -7.01
C PRO A 69 -12.71 3.41 -6.51
N LEU A 70 -11.51 3.85 -6.94
CA LEU A 70 -10.96 5.14 -6.54
C LEU A 70 -11.81 6.31 -7.06
N ALA A 71 -12.28 6.23 -8.29
CA ALA A 71 -13.19 7.21 -8.88
C ALA A 71 -14.53 7.28 -8.14
N ILE A 72 -15.09 6.13 -7.75
CA ILE A 72 -16.34 6.07 -6.96
C ILE A 72 -16.14 6.70 -5.58
N LEU A 73 -15.05 6.39 -4.90
CA LEU A 73 -14.72 6.95 -3.60
C LEU A 73 -14.65 8.48 -3.68
N LEU A 74 -13.86 8.99 -4.62
CA LEU A 74 -13.64 10.42 -4.79
C LEU A 74 -14.91 11.14 -5.24
N SER A 75 -15.61 10.63 -6.26
CA SER A 75 -16.85 11.25 -6.77
C SER A 75 -17.97 11.26 -5.74
N SER A 76 -18.17 10.17 -4.99
CA SER A 76 -19.18 10.11 -3.95
C SER A 76 -18.89 11.08 -2.80
N LEU A 77 -17.62 11.16 -2.40
CA LEU A 77 -17.17 12.07 -1.34
C LEU A 77 -17.33 13.53 -1.76
N ILE A 78 -16.98 13.90 -3.00
CA ILE A 78 -17.16 15.25 -3.53
C ILE A 78 -18.65 15.56 -3.70
N THR A 79 -19.46 14.66 -4.24
CA THR A 79 -20.91 14.88 -4.46
C THR A 79 -21.60 15.23 -3.16
N PHE A 80 -21.45 14.39 -2.12
CA PHE A 80 -22.11 14.63 -0.84
C PHE A 80 -21.43 15.74 -0.03
N GLY A 81 -20.13 15.97 -0.24
CA GLY A 81 -19.42 17.13 0.33
C GLY A 81 -19.98 18.45 -0.19
N ASN A 82 -20.15 18.59 -1.51
CA ASN A 82 -20.73 19.77 -2.14
C ASN A 82 -22.19 20.00 -1.71
N MET A 83 -23.01 18.93 -1.69
CA MET A 83 -24.39 19.01 -1.21
C MET A 83 -24.46 19.38 0.27
N GLY A 84 -23.46 19.01 1.08
CA GLY A 84 -23.34 19.42 2.47
C GLY A 84 -22.97 20.90 2.62
N GLU A 85 -22.04 21.39 1.79
CA GLU A 85 -21.58 22.77 1.77
C GLU A 85 -22.66 23.75 1.25
N SER A 86 -23.38 23.35 0.18
CA SER A 86 -24.51 24.13 -0.37
C SER A 86 -25.79 24.06 0.48
N SER A 87 -25.76 23.35 1.62
CA SER A 87 -26.93 23.12 2.49
C SER A 87 -28.09 22.33 1.85
N GLU A 88 -27.90 21.78 0.63
CA GLU A 88 -28.92 20.96 -0.06
C GLU A 88 -29.21 19.69 0.74
N LEU A 89 -28.16 19.04 1.27
CA LEU A 89 -28.30 17.85 2.11
C LEU A 89 -29.10 18.13 3.39
N THR A 90 -28.91 19.32 3.97
CA THR A 90 -29.66 19.76 5.15
C THR A 90 -31.14 20.01 4.80
N ALA A 91 -31.41 20.60 3.65
CA ALA A 91 -32.80 20.80 3.16
C ALA A 91 -33.51 19.47 2.89
N ILE A 92 -32.81 18.50 2.31
CA ILE A 92 -33.33 17.13 2.06
C ILE A 92 -33.70 16.45 3.39
N LYS A 93 -32.82 16.55 4.41
CA LYS A 93 -33.09 16.00 5.75
C LYS A 93 -34.25 16.73 6.46
N ALA A 94 -34.33 18.06 6.34
CA ALA A 94 -35.42 18.85 6.89
C ALA A 94 -36.79 18.51 6.26
N ALA A 95 -36.79 18.06 5.00
CA ALA A 95 -37.97 17.53 4.31
C ALA A 95 -38.35 16.08 4.75
N GLY A 96 -37.69 15.52 5.78
CA GLY A 96 -37.99 14.19 6.31
C GLY A 96 -37.40 13.02 5.51
N ILE A 97 -36.51 13.29 4.55
CA ILE A 97 -35.86 12.25 3.74
C ILE A 97 -34.56 11.79 4.46
N SER A 98 -34.50 10.50 4.79
CA SER A 98 -33.30 9.95 5.45
C SER A 98 -32.10 9.92 4.50
N LEU A 99 -30.88 9.97 5.07
CA LEU A 99 -29.65 9.89 4.30
C LEU A 99 -29.55 8.61 3.46
N MET A 100 -30.00 7.48 4.00
CA MET A 100 -30.04 6.21 3.26
C MET A 100 -31.01 6.25 2.08
N GLN A 101 -32.11 6.99 2.19
CA GLN A 101 -33.01 7.21 1.06
C GLN A 101 -32.36 8.07 -0.03
N ALA A 102 -31.53 9.06 0.36
CA ALA A 102 -30.76 9.86 -0.59
C ALA A 102 -29.67 9.03 -1.29
N PHE A 103 -29.07 8.05 -0.59
CA PHE A 103 -28.07 7.14 -1.18
C PHE A 103 -28.65 6.12 -2.15
N ARG A 104 -29.96 5.83 -2.08
CA ARG A 104 -30.61 4.73 -2.81
C ARG A 104 -30.34 4.74 -4.31
N SER A 105 -30.46 5.89 -4.97
CA SER A 105 -30.21 6.01 -6.41
C SER A 105 -28.76 5.71 -6.77
N LEU A 106 -27.82 6.18 -5.96
CA LEU A 106 -26.39 5.95 -6.17
C LEU A 106 -25.97 4.52 -5.84
N ILE A 107 -26.61 3.87 -4.86
CA ILE A 107 -26.37 2.45 -4.57
C ILE A 107 -26.69 1.60 -5.82
N VAL A 108 -27.81 1.86 -6.48
CA VAL A 108 -28.18 1.15 -7.71
C VAL A 108 -27.17 1.39 -8.83
N ILE A 109 -26.72 2.63 -9.01
CA ILE A 109 -25.69 2.99 -10.00
C ILE A 109 -24.36 2.29 -9.66
N THR A 110 -23.94 2.34 -8.40
CA THR A 110 -22.69 1.72 -7.97
C THR A 110 -22.71 0.20 -8.10
N VAL A 111 -23.85 -0.45 -7.81
CA VAL A 111 -24.04 -1.89 -8.08
C VAL A 111 -23.93 -2.18 -9.57
N ALA A 112 -24.54 -1.36 -10.43
CA ALA A 112 -24.39 -1.52 -11.87
C ALA A 112 -22.93 -1.37 -12.33
N ILE A 113 -22.19 -0.39 -11.79
CA ILE A 113 -20.75 -0.23 -12.06
C ILE A 113 -19.96 -1.43 -11.53
N CYS A 114 -20.28 -1.97 -10.36
CA CYS A 114 -19.67 -3.17 -9.79
C CYS A 114 -19.83 -4.38 -10.71
N LEU A 115 -21.04 -4.62 -11.21
CA LEU A 115 -21.32 -5.71 -12.18
C LEU A 115 -20.60 -5.48 -13.52
N MET A 116 -20.57 -4.24 -13.99
CA MET A 116 -19.83 -3.87 -15.21
C MET A 116 -18.32 -4.08 -15.01
N SER A 117 -17.77 -3.72 -13.86
CA SER A 117 -16.36 -3.96 -13.50
C SER A 117 -16.04 -5.46 -13.50
N LEU A 118 -16.92 -6.28 -12.94
CA LEU A 118 -16.77 -7.74 -12.93
C LEU A 118 -16.80 -8.34 -14.33
N TYR A 119 -17.73 -7.87 -15.18
CA TYR A 119 -17.78 -8.26 -16.59
C TYR A 119 -16.51 -7.85 -17.33
N PHE A 120 -16.06 -6.62 -17.12
CA PHE A 120 -14.83 -6.08 -17.73
C PHE A 120 -13.59 -6.92 -17.34
N GLN A 121 -13.46 -7.28 -16.06
CA GLN A 121 -12.38 -8.10 -15.56
C GLN A 121 -12.41 -9.55 -16.07
N ASN A 122 -13.58 -10.02 -16.51
CA ASN A 122 -13.71 -11.37 -17.07
C ASN A 122 -13.45 -11.44 -18.58
N THR A 123 -13.66 -10.35 -19.31
CA THR A 123 -13.62 -10.34 -20.79
C THR A 123 -12.53 -9.44 -21.35
N ILE A 124 -12.62 -8.13 -21.13
CA ILE A 124 -11.73 -7.13 -21.74
C ILE A 124 -10.38 -7.09 -21.04
N GLY A 125 -10.39 -7.09 -19.70
CA GLY A 125 -9.18 -7.03 -18.86
C GLY A 125 -8.17 -8.13 -19.16
N PRO A 126 -8.55 -9.40 -19.23
CA PRO A 126 -7.66 -10.51 -19.56
C PRO A 126 -6.97 -10.34 -20.90
N ASN A 127 -7.72 -9.98 -21.95
CA ASN A 127 -7.15 -9.75 -23.27
C ASN A 127 -6.15 -8.59 -23.28
N ALA A 128 -6.48 -7.48 -22.59
CA ALA A 128 -5.58 -6.35 -22.45
C ALA A 128 -4.29 -6.72 -21.70
N ASN A 129 -4.39 -7.48 -20.59
CA ASN A 129 -3.24 -7.98 -19.85
C ASN A 129 -2.35 -8.89 -20.70
N ARG A 130 -2.96 -9.79 -21.47
CA ARG A 130 -2.22 -10.70 -22.34
C ARG A 130 -1.46 -9.94 -23.42
N GLN A 131 -2.12 -9.02 -24.14
CA GLN A 131 -1.49 -8.21 -25.19
C GLN A 131 -0.38 -7.33 -24.62
N LEU A 132 -0.62 -6.68 -23.49
CA LEU A 132 0.40 -5.88 -22.81
C LEU A 132 1.62 -6.71 -22.41
N GLY A 133 1.40 -7.93 -21.88
CA GLY A 133 2.47 -8.84 -21.51
C GLY A 133 3.29 -9.30 -22.70
N LEU A 134 2.65 -9.65 -23.82
CA LEU A 134 3.31 -10.01 -25.06
C LEU A 134 4.13 -8.84 -25.63
N MET A 135 3.58 -7.63 -25.60
CA MET A 135 4.30 -6.42 -26.01
C MET A 135 5.54 -6.17 -25.15
N LEU A 136 5.40 -6.24 -23.81
CA LEU A 136 6.54 -6.06 -22.90
C LEU A 136 7.64 -7.10 -23.13
N MET A 137 7.25 -8.36 -23.37
CA MET A 137 8.19 -9.43 -23.66
C MET A 137 8.91 -9.17 -25.00
N SER A 138 8.17 -8.82 -26.04
CA SER A 138 8.73 -8.50 -27.36
C SER A 138 9.62 -7.24 -27.33
N MET A 139 9.27 -6.24 -26.50
CA MET A 139 10.10 -5.05 -26.29
C MET A 139 11.42 -5.37 -25.59
N LYS A 140 11.42 -6.32 -24.64
CA LYS A 140 12.66 -6.81 -24.00
C LYS A 140 13.56 -7.52 -24.98
N GLN A 141 12.99 -8.29 -25.89
CA GLN A 141 13.75 -9.04 -26.90
C GLN A 141 14.30 -8.16 -28.03
N LYS A 142 13.73 -6.97 -28.27
CA LYS A 142 14.05 -6.15 -29.46
C LYS A 142 15.45 -5.53 -29.47
N SER A 143 16.11 -5.32 -28.35
CA SER A 143 17.40 -4.62 -28.29
C SER A 143 18.26 -5.10 -27.11
N PRO A 144 18.80 -6.35 -27.14
CA PRO A 144 19.66 -6.86 -26.07
C PRO A 144 20.97 -6.07 -25.92
N GLU A 145 21.42 -5.44 -27.00
CA GLU A 145 22.59 -4.57 -27.00
C GLU A 145 22.48 -3.38 -26.02
N LEU A 146 21.26 -2.94 -25.70
CA LEU A 146 21.00 -1.86 -24.74
C LEU A 146 20.92 -2.36 -23.29
N GLU A 147 20.64 -3.65 -23.07
CA GLU A 147 20.43 -4.25 -21.74
C GLU A 147 21.70 -4.80 -21.08
N ILE A 148 22.85 -4.84 -21.79
CA ILE A 148 24.09 -5.37 -21.23
C ILE A 148 24.54 -4.49 -20.07
N PRO A 149 24.51 -4.98 -18.81
CA PRO A 149 24.93 -4.24 -17.65
C PRO A 149 26.47 -4.17 -17.56
N GLU A 150 27.00 -3.11 -16.99
CA GLU A 150 28.44 -3.00 -16.68
C GLU A 150 28.80 -3.80 -15.44
N GLY A 151 29.90 -4.56 -15.49
CA GLY A 151 30.46 -5.26 -14.34
C GLY A 151 29.70 -6.51 -13.88
N ILE A 152 28.70 -6.97 -14.64
CA ILE A 152 27.89 -8.14 -14.32
C ILE A 152 27.81 -9.06 -15.54
N PHE A 153 27.72 -10.38 -15.32
CA PHE A 153 27.49 -11.33 -16.39
C PHE A 153 26.05 -11.24 -16.90
N TYR A 154 25.90 -11.05 -18.20
CA TYR A 154 24.63 -11.02 -18.91
C TYR A 154 24.38 -12.37 -19.61
N ASP A 155 23.29 -13.04 -19.29
CA ASP A 155 22.89 -14.36 -19.79
C ASP A 155 21.76 -14.30 -20.83
N GLY A 156 21.36 -13.11 -21.27
CA GLY A 156 20.29 -12.91 -22.26
C GLY A 156 20.61 -13.34 -23.69
N ILE A 157 21.82 -13.84 -23.98
CA ILE A 157 22.24 -14.38 -25.27
C ILE A 157 22.25 -15.92 -25.18
N PRO A 158 21.53 -16.66 -26.05
CA PRO A 158 21.50 -18.10 -26.01
C PRO A 158 22.92 -18.71 -26.05
N ASN A 159 23.18 -19.65 -25.16
CA ASN A 159 24.46 -20.39 -25.06
C ASN A 159 25.70 -19.52 -24.80
N SER A 160 25.53 -18.28 -24.31
CA SER A 160 26.66 -17.38 -24.08
C SER A 160 26.41 -16.45 -22.90
N ASN A 161 27.36 -16.40 -21.95
CA ASN A 161 27.37 -15.44 -20.86
C ASN A 161 28.38 -14.33 -21.18
N LEU A 162 27.91 -13.11 -21.34
CA LEU A 162 28.70 -11.93 -21.72
C LEU A 162 28.97 -11.06 -20.48
N TYR A 163 30.24 -10.79 -20.20
CA TYR A 163 30.67 -9.80 -19.22
C TYR A 163 31.29 -8.59 -19.93
N VAL A 164 30.93 -7.39 -19.50
CA VAL A 164 31.46 -6.14 -20.02
C VAL A 164 31.91 -5.28 -18.85
N GLN A 165 33.15 -4.85 -18.86
CA GLN A 165 33.69 -4.02 -17.80
C GLN A 165 33.16 -2.58 -17.87
N LYS A 166 33.07 -2.01 -19.09
CA LYS A 166 32.58 -0.65 -19.32
C LYS A 166 31.89 -0.54 -20.69
N LYS A 167 30.83 0.25 -20.76
CA LYS A 167 30.07 0.51 -21.98
C LYS A 167 30.06 2.01 -22.27
N ASP A 168 30.36 2.40 -23.50
CA ASP A 168 30.18 3.76 -23.96
C ASP A 168 28.76 3.92 -24.56
N LEU A 169 27.93 4.67 -23.85
CA LEU A 169 26.53 4.88 -24.24
C LEU A 169 26.38 5.70 -25.54
N ASN A 170 27.39 6.50 -25.92
CA ASN A 170 27.32 7.34 -27.12
C ASN A 170 27.69 6.57 -28.39
N THR A 171 28.69 5.68 -28.31
CA THR A 171 29.21 4.94 -29.46
C THR A 171 28.74 3.50 -29.50
N GLY A 172 28.13 2.97 -28.43
CA GLY A 172 27.74 1.57 -28.30
C GLY A 172 28.91 0.59 -28.16
N LYS A 173 30.15 1.10 -27.97
CA LYS A 173 31.35 0.27 -27.78
C LYS A 173 31.39 -0.31 -26.39
N LEU A 174 31.80 -1.58 -26.33
CA LEU A 174 31.99 -2.35 -25.11
C LEU A 174 33.50 -2.51 -24.87
N TYR A 175 33.93 -2.38 -23.62
CA TYR A 175 35.34 -2.50 -23.23
C TYR A 175 35.53 -3.54 -22.14
N GLY A 176 36.67 -4.29 -22.19
CA GLY A 176 36.95 -5.35 -21.23
C GLY A 176 35.95 -6.49 -21.29
N ILE A 177 35.85 -7.09 -22.46
CA ILE A 177 34.83 -8.10 -22.76
C ILE A 177 35.34 -9.49 -22.40
N MET A 178 34.50 -10.27 -21.69
CA MET A 178 34.71 -11.69 -21.44
C MET A 178 33.44 -12.44 -21.81
N ILE A 179 33.56 -13.46 -22.61
CA ILE A 179 32.45 -14.27 -23.07
C ILE A 179 32.70 -15.73 -22.75
N TYR A 180 31.80 -16.33 -21.99
CA TYR A 180 31.73 -17.77 -21.80
C TYR A 180 30.71 -18.35 -22.78
N ARG A 181 31.14 -19.21 -23.70
CA ARG A 181 30.28 -19.86 -24.65
C ARG A 181 30.12 -21.33 -24.26
N MET A 182 28.90 -21.80 -24.13
CA MET A 182 28.56 -23.19 -23.85
C MET A 182 28.12 -23.89 -25.13
N THR A 183 28.80 -24.95 -25.55
CA THR A 183 28.49 -25.69 -26.78
C THR A 183 27.95 -27.10 -26.50
N GLY A 184 26.96 -27.21 -25.58
CA GLY A 184 26.21 -28.47 -25.40
C GLY A 184 26.65 -29.37 -24.23
N SER A 185 27.87 -29.23 -23.70
CA SER A 185 28.35 -29.93 -22.52
C SER A 185 29.14 -29.00 -21.61
N TYR A 186 29.17 -29.27 -20.30
CA TYR A 186 29.99 -28.50 -19.36
C TYR A 186 31.50 -28.57 -19.65
N GLU A 187 31.93 -29.54 -20.44
CA GLU A 187 33.33 -29.73 -20.83
C GLU A 187 33.69 -28.95 -22.11
N ASP A 188 32.71 -28.53 -22.90
CA ASP A 188 32.86 -27.79 -24.16
C ASP A 188 32.71 -26.27 -23.93
N GLN A 189 33.57 -25.71 -23.11
CA GLN A 189 33.52 -24.26 -22.85
C GLN A 189 34.56 -23.53 -23.68
N ALA A 190 34.13 -22.53 -24.40
CA ALA A 190 35.02 -21.55 -25.02
C ALA A 190 35.00 -20.24 -24.20
N ILE A 191 36.18 -19.71 -23.93
CA ILE A 191 36.36 -18.42 -23.28
C ILE A 191 36.96 -17.45 -24.28
N ILE A 192 36.31 -16.30 -24.47
CA ILE A 192 36.77 -15.24 -25.37
C ILE A 192 37.06 -14.00 -24.51
N LEU A 193 38.26 -13.49 -24.61
CA LEU A 193 38.67 -12.25 -24.00
C LEU A 193 38.95 -11.22 -25.11
N ALA A 194 38.43 -10.02 -24.99
CA ALA A 194 38.67 -8.97 -25.94
C ALA A 194 38.79 -7.59 -25.26
N ASP A 195 39.69 -6.75 -25.74
CA ASP A 195 39.89 -5.41 -25.21
C ASP A 195 38.67 -4.52 -25.48
N SER A 196 38.10 -4.64 -26.68
CA SER A 196 36.90 -3.91 -27.04
C SER A 196 36.03 -4.70 -28.05
N GLY A 197 34.78 -4.34 -28.14
CA GLY A 197 33.85 -4.93 -29.08
C GLY A 197 32.65 -4.06 -29.33
N MET A 198 31.83 -4.51 -30.30
CA MET A 198 30.58 -3.85 -30.63
C MET A 198 29.56 -4.95 -30.99
N LEU A 199 28.42 -4.89 -30.35
CA LEU A 199 27.30 -5.77 -30.65
C LEU A 199 26.29 -5.00 -31.51
N GLN A 200 25.92 -5.57 -32.64
CA GLN A 200 24.98 -4.96 -33.57
C GLN A 200 23.98 -5.99 -34.07
N ALA A 201 22.70 -5.63 -34.18
CA ALA A 201 21.74 -6.48 -34.86
C ALA A 201 22.01 -6.49 -36.39
N THR A 202 21.87 -7.65 -37.04
CA THR A 202 21.95 -7.73 -38.50
C THR A 202 20.74 -7.03 -39.15
N ALA A 203 20.87 -6.65 -40.41
CA ALA A 203 19.78 -5.98 -41.14
C ALA A 203 18.47 -6.80 -41.16
N GLU A 204 18.57 -8.12 -41.09
CA GLU A 204 17.46 -9.05 -41.01
C GLU A 204 16.90 -9.25 -39.58
N LYS A 205 17.55 -8.66 -38.58
CA LYS A 205 17.19 -8.77 -37.12
C LYS A 205 17.10 -10.20 -36.58
N LYS A 206 17.60 -11.19 -37.30
CA LYS A 206 17.62 -12.61 -36.90
C LYS A 206 18.91 -13.03 -36.22
N HIS A 207 19.95 -12.23 -36.36
CA HIS A 207 21.26 -12.53 -35.77
C HIS A 207 21.86 -11.26 -35.14
N LEU A 208 22.66 -11.46 -34.12
CA LEU A 208 23.52 -10.43 -33.54
C LEU A 208 24.94 -10.59 -34.07
N LEU A 209 25.48 -9.53 -34.64
CA LEU A 209 26.87 -9.48 -35.06
C LEU A 209 27.72 -8.89 -33.92
N LEU A 210 28.52 -9.73 -33.31
CA LEU A 210 29.49 -9.32 -32.31
C LEU A 210 30.85 -9.14 -33.00
N THR A 211 31.29 -7.89 -33.09
CA THR A 211 32.63 -7.56 -33.61
C THR A 211 33.53 -7.31 -32.41
N LEU A 212 34.62 -8.07 -32.29
CA LEU A 212 35.61 -8.01 -31.23
C LEU A 212 36.91 -7.51 -31.82
N TRP A 213 37.66 -6.67 -31.08
CA TRP A 213 38.96 -6.17 -31.45
C TRP A 213 39.96 -6.48 -30.35
N SER A 214 41.17 -6.94 -30.78
CA SER A 214 42.30 -7.26 -29.92
C SER A 214 41.89 -8.24 -28.81
N GLY A 215 42.10 -9.53 -29.06
CA GLY A 215 41.64 -10.52 -28.08
C GLY A 215 42.22 -11.91 -28.27
N GLU A 216 41.85 -12.79 -27.36
CA GLU A 216 42.22 -14.18 -27.35
C GLU A 216 40.97 -15.08 -27.20
N TRP A 217 41.00 -16.20 -27.93
CA TRP A 217 39.97 -17.23 -27.86
C TRP A 217 40.60 -18.50 -27.32
N PHE A 218 40.01 -19.03 -26.28
CA PHE A 218 40.40 -20.29 -25.63
C PHE A 218 39.23 -21.26 -25.78
N GLU A 219 39.50 -22.45 -26.33
CA GLU A 219 38.47 -23.45 -26.60
C GLU A 219 39.01 -24.83 -26.29
N ASN A 220 38.25 -25.61 -25.51
CA ASN A 220 38.47 -27.02 -25.37
C ASN A 220 37.85 -27.74 -26.55
N MET A 221 38.67 -28.46 -27.34
CA MET A 221 38.19 -29.27 -28.46
C MET A 221 37.90 -30.67 -27.96
N GLN A 222 36.63 -31.08 -27.97
CA GLN A 222 36.30 -32.50 -27.73
C GLN A 222 36.85 -33.34 -28.87
N ALA A 223 37.69 -34.30 -28.49
CA ALA A 223 38.03 -35.38 -29.39
C ALA A 223 36.85 -36.37 -29.43
N GLN A 224 36.12 -36.36 -30.51
CA GLN A 224 34.95 -37.23 -30.71
C GLN A 224 35.28 -38.75 -30.65
N GLU A 225 36.53 -39.16 -30.49
CA GLU A 225 36.93 -40.56 -30.64
C GLU A 225 37.91 -41.11 -29.60
N LEU A 226 38.28 -40.43 -28.53
CA LEU A 226 39.25 -40.94 -27.55
C LEU A 226 38.69 -41.03 -26.14
N ALA A 227 37.78 -41.98 -25.94
CA ALA A 227 37.47 -42.50 -24.60
C ALA A 227 38.73 -43.08 -23.99
N GLY A 228 39.43 -42.31 -23.16
CA GLY A 228 40.57 -42.80 -22.38
C GLY A 228 41.82 -41.91 -22.31
N SER A 229 41.91 -40.80 -23.00
CA SER A 229 43.06 -39.89 -22.92
C SER A 229 42.76 -38.72 -21.97
N ALA A 230 43.58 -38.55 -20.92
CA ALA A 230 43.52 -37.47 -19.95
C ALA A 230 43.91 -36.08 -20.51
N ALA A 231 44.21 -35.96 -21.80
CA ALA A 231 44.58 -34.71 -22.46
C ALA A 231 43.49 -34.28 -23.43
N VAL A 232 42.66 -33.34 -23.00
CA VAL A 232 41.70 -32.66 -23.88
C VAL A 232 42.47 -31.70 -24.79
N PRO A 233 42.34 -31.79 -26.14
CA PRO A 233 43.01 -30.85 -27.04
C PRO A 233 42.49 -29.42 -26.80
N TYR A 234 43.44 -28.52 -26.67
CA TYR A 234 43.19 -27.12 -26.34
C TYR A 234 43.61 -26.23 -27.50
N ARG A 235 42.70 -25.31 -27.92
CA ARG A 235 42.96 -24.33 -28.94
C ARG A 235 43.08 -22.93 -28.31
N ARG A 236 44.15 -22.23 -28.64
CA ARG A 236 44.34 -20.80 -28.34
C ARG A 236 44.49 -20.05 -29.65
N GLU A 237 43.68 -19.04 -29.86
CA GLU A 237 43.69 -18.20 -31.05
C GLU A 237 43.78 -16.72 -30.60
N SER A 238 44.81 -16.01 -31.07
CA SER A 238 44.91 -14.55 -30.87
C SER A 238 44.38 -13.86 -32.12
N PHE A 239 43.57 -12.83 -31.96
CA PHE A 239 42.98 -12.11 -33.09
C PHE A 239 43.08 -10.59 -32.90
N THR A 240 43.31 -9.89 -34.01
CA THR A 240 43.24 -8.42 -34.06
C THR A 240 41.81 -7.93 -34.27
N ALA A 241 41.01 -8.66 -35.04
CA ALA A 241 39.58 -8.44 -35.20
C ALA A 241 38.88 -9.77 -35.48
N LYS A 242 37.78 -10.02 -34.82
CA LYS A 242 36.97 -11.23 -35.02
C LYS A 242 35.48 -10.85 -35.05
N ARG A 243 34.76 -11.43 -36.00
CA ARG A 243 33.30 -11.28 -36.09
C ARG A 243 32.63 -12.60 -35.77
N ILE A 244 31.71 -12.56 -34.84
CA ILE A 244 30.94 -13.72 -34.39
C ILE A 244 29.47 -13.41 -34.67
N VAL A 245 28.81 -14.30 -35.35
CA VAL A 245 27.34 -14.25 -35.55
C VAL A 245 26.72 -15.08 -34.42
N LEU A 246 25.86 -14.45 -33.65
CA LEU A 246 25.09 -15.09 -32.59
C LEU A 246 23.65 -15.22 -33.11
N ASP A 247 23.09 -16.41 -32.99
CA ASP A 247 21.69 -16.65 -33.33
C ASP A 247 20.81 -15.90 -32.33
N TYR A 248 19.99 -14.99 -32.86
CA TYR A 248 19.12 -14.16 -32.06
C TYR A 248 17.86 -13.87 -32.87
N ASP A 249 16.71 -14.27 -32.33
CA ASP A 249 15.43 -13.93 -32.94
C ASP A 249 14.94 -12.59 -32.37
N GLY A 250 15.32 -11.50 -33.06
CA GLY A 250 14.96 -10.12 -32.71
C GLY A 250 13.72 -9.61 -33.41
N ASP A 251 13.02 -10.45 -34.16
CA ASP A 251 11.76 -10.06 -34.79
C ASP A 251 10.70 -9.83 -33.69
N PHE A 252 10.09 -8.65 -33.76
CA PHE A 252 8.93 -8.33 -32.93
C PHE A 252 7.77 -9.22 -33.37
N ASN A 253 7.75 -10.46 -32.91
CA ASN A 253 6.71 -11.41 -33.22
C ASN A 253 5.79 -11.58 -32.01
N ILE A 254 4.60 -10.96 -32.08
CA ILE A 254 3.55 -11.07 -31.05
C ILE A 254 3.05 -12.52 -30.89
N ASN A 255 3.44 -13.42 -31.80
CA ASN A 255 2.88 -14.77 -31.91
C ASN A 255 3.46 -15.80 -30.92
N ASP A 256 4.51 -15.51 -30.16
CA ASP A 256 4.99 -16.40 -29.10
C ASP A 256 4.10 -16.38 -27.85
N ALA A 257 2.81 -16.59 -28.09
CA ALA A 257 1.78 -16.63 -27.06
C ALA A 257 1.92 -17.83 -26.08
N SER A 258 2.75 -18.81 -26.40
CA SER A 258 2.95 -20.02 -25.59
C SER A 258 3.63 -19.72 -24.26
N SER A 259 4.55 -18.76 -24.21
CA SER A 259 5.25 -18.36 -22.99
C SER A 259 4.35 -17.69 -21.95
N MET A 260 3.24 -17.08 -22.38
CA MET A 260 2.25 -16.44 -21.48
C MET A 260 1.02 -17.31 -21.19
N SER A 261 0.99 -18.54 -21.67
CA SER A 261 -0.13 -19.47 -21.41
C SER A 261 -0.38 -19.73 -19.93
N ASN A 262 0.64 -19.58 -19.08
CA ASN A 262 0.56 -19.81 -17.65
C ASN A 262 0.23 -18.57 -16.82
N ASP A 263 0.15 -17.36 -17.41
CA ASP A 263 -0.21 -16.16 -16.65
C ASP A 263 -1.73 -16.10 -16.40
N ALA A 264 -2.11 -16.27 -15.15
CA ALA A 264 -3.50 -16.23 -14.71
C ALA A 264 -4.20 -14.88 -14.95
N ARG A 265 -3.45 -13.76 -15.03
CA ARG A 265 -4.00 -12.42 -15.24
C ARG A 265 -4.62 -12.24 -16.63
N GLY A 266 -4.08 -12.97 -17.61
CA GLY A 266 -4.57 -12.96 -18.98
C GLY A 266 -5.79 -13.87 -19.24
N LYS A 267 -6.45 -14.40 -18.19
CA LYS A 267 -7.51 -15.41 -18.31
C LYS A 267 -8.81 -14.97 -17.64
N GLY A 268 -9.95 -15.39 -18.20
CA GLY A 268 -11.27 -15.22 -17.61
C GLY A 268 -11.57 -16.30 -16.53
N PHE A 269 -12.69 -16.17 -15.81
CA PHE A 269 -13.06 -17.10 -14.74
C PHE A 269 -13.10 -18.57 -15.22
N ALA A 270 -13.75 -18.85 -16.35
CA ALA A 270 -13.87 -20.20 -16.87
C ALA A 270 -12.49 -20.80 -17.25
N GLN A 271 -11.62 -20.00 -17.85
CA GLN A 271 -10.26 -20.41 -18.20
C GLN A 271 -9.41 -20.69 -16.96
N ILE A 272 -9.48 -19.79 -15.97
CA ILE A 272 -8.75 -19.97 -14.69
C ILE A 272 -9.18 -21.28 -14.02
N THR A 273 -10.49 -21.54 -13.94
CA THR A 273 -11.01 -22.78 -13.32
C THR A 273 -10.56 -24.03 -14.09
N HIS A 274 -10.69 -24.00 -15.43
CA HIS A 274 -10.23 -25.10 -16.27
C HIS A 274 -8.72 -25.37 -16.10
N ASP A 275 -7.90 -24.31 -16.04
CA ASP A 275 -6.45 -24.45 -15.88
C ASP A 275 -6.09 -24.96 -14.50
N MET A 276 -6.77 -24.52 -13.44
CA MET A 276 -6.59 -25.07 -12.09
C MET A 276 -6.86 -26.57 -12.06
N ASP A 277 -7.95 -27.02 -12.67
CA ASP A 277 -8.31 -28.43 -12.76
C ASP A 277 -7.26 -29.22 -13.57
N SER A 278 -6.81 -28.66 -14.70
CA SER A 278 -5.79 -29.27 -15.57
C SER A 278 -4.44 -29.37 -14.87
N ILE A 279 -3.98 -28.30 -14.22
CA ILE A 279 -2.72 -28.27 -13.46
C ILE A 279 -2.81 -29.25 -12.28
N SER A 280 -3.91 -29.27 -11.53
CA SER A 280 -4.13 -30.22 -10.44
C SER A 280 -4.05 -31.68 -10.93
N ALA A 281 -4.73 -32.00 -12.03
CA ALA A 281 -4.70 -33.35 -12.61
C ALA A 281 -3.29 -33.76 -13.09
N GLN A 282 -2.54 -32.81 -13.67
CA GLN A 282 -1.16 -33.04 -14.08
C GLN A 282 -0.25 -33.35 -12.88
N TYR A 283 -0.30 -32.53 -11.84
CA TYR A 283 0.54 -32.71 -10.66
C TYR A 283 0.10 -33.93 -9.81
N ASP A 284 -1.19 -34.25 -9.78
CA ASP A 284 -1.68 -35.49 -9.20
C ASP A 284 -1.14 -36.72 -9.92
N SER A 285 -1.03 -36.66 -11.25
CA SER A 285 -0.41 -37.72 -12.05
C SER A 285 1.08 -37.85 -11.73
N ILE A 286 1.81 -36.73 -11.64
CA ILE A 286 3.22 -36.69 -11.24
C ILE A 286 3.39 -37.29 -9.83
N GLY A 287 2.55 -36.88 -8.88
CA GLY A 287 2.55 -37.39 -7.52
C GLY A 287 2.32 -38.91 -7.44
N ARG A 288 1.37 -39.44 -8.22
CA ARG A 288 1.14 -40.87 -8.33
C ARG A 288 2.36 -41.62 -8.89
N ASN A 289 2.96 -41.09 -9.95
CA ASN A 289 4.17 -41.68 -10.55
C ASN A 289 5.33 -41.69 -9.54
N TYR A 290 5.50 -40.62 -8.75
CA TYR A 290 6.50 -40.60 -7.69
C TYR A 290 6.22 -41.63 -6.60
N TYR A 291 4.97 -41.73 -6.15
CA TYR A 291 4.55 -42.71 -5.17
C TYR A 291 4.79 -44.16 -5.66
N GLU A 292 4.39 -44.46 -6.90
CA GLU A 292 4.63 -45.79 -7.49
C GLU A 292 6.12 -46.09 -7.65
N SER A 293 6.92 -45.11 -8.08
CA SER A 293 8.36 -45.29 -8.22
C SER A 293 9.03 -45.54 -6.87
N ASP A 294 8.59 -44.87 -5.82
CA ASP A 294 9.09 -45.09 -4.47
C ASP A 294 8.70 -46.45 -3.91
N GLN A 295 7.45 -46.87 -4.12
CA GLN A 295 7.04 -48.22 -3.73
C GLN A 295 7.90 -49.31 -4.42
N ARG A 296 8.17 -49.17 -5.73
CA ARG A 296 9.00 -50.12 -6.48
C ARG A 296 10.45 -50.19 -5.96
N MET A 297 10.96 -49.08 -5.43
CA MET A 297 12.33 -49.05 -4.89
C MET A 297 12.44 -49.60 -3.47
N PHE A 298 11.39 -49.49 -2.64
CA PHE A 298 11.38 -50.14 -1.32
C PHE A 298 11.24 -51.66 -1.42
N TYR A 299 10.44 -52.12 -2.35
CA TYR A 299 10.30 -53.51 -2.67
C TYR A 299 11.18 -53.82 -3.89
N SER A 300 12.49 -54.07 -3.68
CA SER A 300 13.40 -54.47 -4.75
C SER A 300 13.06 -55.89 -5.26
N MET A 301 11.88 -56.03 -5.84
CA MET A 301 11.54 -57.21 -6.59
C MET A 301 11.96 -56.99 -8.04
N SER A 302 12.94 -57.76 -8.52
CA SER A 302 13.11 -58.01 -9.94
C SER A 302 11.73 -58.36 -10.54
N MET A 303 11.44 -57.93 -11.79
CA MET A 303 10.15 -58.20 -12.45
C MET A 303 9.79 -59.69 -12.31
N VAL A 304 8.93 -59.97 -11.36
CA VAL A 304 8.50 -61.33 -11.05
C VAL A 304 7.21 -61.56 -11.80
N SER A 305 7.08 -62.72 -12.42
CA SER A 305 5.84 -63.09 -13.10
C SER A 305 4.67 -63.02 -12.11
N LYS A 306 3.44 -62.74 -12.60
CA LYS A 306 2.22 -62.72 -11.76
C LYS A 306 2.07 -63.98 -10.89
N ARG A 307 2.53 -65.14 -11.39
CA ARG A 307 2.56 -66.42 -10.66
C ARG A 307 3.52 -66.40 -9.49
N ASP A 308 4.73 -65.85 -9.69
CA ASP A 308 5.76 -65.81 -8.65
C ASP A 308 5.43 -64.75 -7.59
N SER A 309 4.79 -63.67 -7.95
CA SER A 309 4.26 -62.65 -7.02
C SER A 309 3.19 -63.25 -6.09
N LEU A 310 2.26 -64.01 -6.63
CA LEU A 310 1.26 -64.72 -5.83
C LEU A 310 1.85 -65.82 -4.95
N ARG A 311 2.91 -66.49 -5.42
CA ARG A 311 3.64 -67.53 -4.67
C ARG A 311 4.45 -66.90 -3.52
N SER A 312 5.14 -65.82 -3.76
CA SER A 312 5.88 -65.08 -2.73
C SER A 312 4.95 -64.45 -1.68
N LEU A 313 3.75 -63.98 -2.07
CA LEU A 313 2.74 -63.44 -1.16
C LEU A 313 2.16 -64.54 -0.25
N LYS A 314 1.97 -65.78 -0.77
CA LYS A 314 1.57 -66.95 0.03
C LYS A 314 2.68 -67.37 1.00
N LEU A 315 3.94 -67.40 0.55
CA LEU A 315 5.11 -67.71 1.39
C LEU A 315 5.32 -66.64 2.48
N ALA A 316 5.17 -65.36 2.18
CA ALA A 316 5.30 -64.26 3.16
C ALA A 316 4.25 -64.32 4.27
N ARG A 317 3.04 -64.85 3.98
CA ARG A 317 2.00 -65.07 4.99
C ARG A 317 2.26 -66.27 5.91
N THR A 318 3.07 -67.24 5.47
CA THR A 318 3.38 -68.48 6.23
C THR A 318 4.71 -68.41 6.96
N LEU A 319 5.65 -67.57 6.54
CA LEU A 319 6.96 -67.39 7.15
C LEU A 319 6.94 -66.20 8.10
N ALA A 320 6.84 -66.42 9.39
CA ALA A 320 7.08 -65.41 10.42
C ALA A 320 8.60 -65.13 10.51
N TYR A 321 9.12 -64.27 9.60
CA TYR A 321 10.54 -63.86 9.62
C TYR A 321 10.70 -62.64 10.57
N ASN A 322 11.40 -62.88 11.68
CA ASN A 322 11.72 -61.82 12.61
C ASN A 322 13.06 -61.19 12.22
N VAL A 323 13.02 -59.98 11.65
CA VAL A 323 14.18 -59.24 11.17
C VAL A 323 15.14 -58.90 12.31
N ASP A 324 14.63 -58.58 13.50
CA ASP A 324 15.45 -58.21 14.68
C ASP A 324 16.30 -59.41 15.15
N SER A 325 15.71 -60.61 15.18
CA SER A 325 16.43 -61.82 15.57
C SER A 325 17.48 -62.23 14.54
N ALA A 326 17.22 -62.00 13.26
CA ALA A 326 18.20 -62.23 12.18
C ALA A 326 19.36 -61.25 12.26
N TYR A 327 19.05 -59.95 12.47
CA TYR A 327 20.07 -58.91 12.66
C TYR A 327 20.92 -59.15 13.92
N ALA A 328 20.32 -59.58 15.02
CA ALA A 328 21.05 -59.88 16.26
C ALA A 328 22.12 -60.98 16.07
N LYS A 329 21.91 -61.96 15.15
CA LYS A 329 22.82 -63.05 14.86
C LYS A 329 23.95 -62.69 13.90
N LEU A 330 23.95 -61.55 13.26
CA LEU A 330 24.99 -61.14 12.32
C LEU A 330 26.31 -60.79 13.01
N PRO A 331 27.48 -61.04 12.39
CA PRO A 331 28.80 -60.57 12.83
C PRO A 331 28.80 -59.00 12.90
N VAL A 332 29.68 -58.42 13.72
CA VAL A 332 29.77 -56.97 13.95
C VAL A 332 30.02 -56.21 12.65
N ASP A 333 30.89 -56.73 11.78
CA ASP A 333 31.21 -56.07 10.50
C ASP A 333 30.01 -56.05 9.54
N SER A 334 29.24 -57.16 9.51
CA SER A 334 28.01 -57.25 8.72
C SER A 334 26.92 -56.29 9.27
N LYS A 335 26.85 -56.13 10.59
CA LYS A 335 25.94 -55.13 11.21
C LYS A 335 26.32 -53.71 10.83
N ARG A 336 27.62 -53.36 10.87
CA ARG A 336 28.10 -52.04 10.44
C ARG A 336 27.83 -51.81 8.95
N ALA A 337 28.08 -52.79 8.10
CA ALA A 337 27.79 -52.71 6.67
C ALA A 337 26.29 -52.51 6.40
N ALA A 338 25.44 -53.27 7.10
CA ALA A 338 23.98 -53.14 6.97
C ALA A 338 23.48 -51.74 7.41
N VAL A 339 23.98 -51.22 8.54
CA VAL A 339 23.63 -49.89 9.02
C VAL A 339 24.17 -48.81 8.08
N GLY A 340 25.42 -48.96 7.58
CA GLY A 340 25.99 -48.04 6.60
C GLY A 340 25.18 -47.96 5.29
N ALA A 341 24.81 -49.15 4.76
CA ALA A 341 23.96 -49.22 3.57
C ALA A 341 22.56 -48.64 3.79
N ALA A 342 21.98 -48.88 4.96
CA ALA A 342 20.70 -48.29 5.33
C ALA A 342 20.78 -46.75 5.43
N LEU A 343 21.83 -46.23 6.08
CA LEU A 343 22.06 -44.79 6.20
C LEU A 343 22.24 -44.14 4.84
N GLN A 344 23.08 -44.69 3.98
CA GLN A 344 23.29 -44.20 2.62
C GLN A 344 21.99 -44.20 1.81
N LYS A 345 21.18 -45.25 1.95
CA LYS A 345 19.88 -45.37 1.27
C LYS A 345 18.90 -44.32 1.76
N VAL A 346 18.85 -44.04 3.08
CA VAL A 346 18.00 -43.00 3.66
C VAL A 346 18.45 -41.59 3.22
N GLN A 347 19.76 -41.34 3.24
CA GLN A 347 20.30 -40.05 2.77
C GLN A 347 19.99 -39.80 1.28
N SER A 348 20.21 -40.77 0.43
CA SER A 348 19.84 -40.69 -1.00
C SER A 348 18.36 -40.42 -1.19
N ARG A 349 17.50 -40.99 -0.34
CA ARG A 349 16.06 -40.75 -0.38
C ARG A 349 15.65 -39.38 0.10
N LEU A 350 16.34 -38.86 1.08
CA LEU A 350 16.08 -37.49 1.55
C LEU A 350 16.26 -36.49 0.40
N TYR A 351 17.38 -36.58 -0.33
CA TYR A 351 17.63 -35.69 -1.48
C TYR A 351 16.61 -35.88 -2.61
N ASP A 352 16.22 -37.13 -2.89
CA ASP A 352 15.21 -37.44 -3.90
C ASP A 352 13.82 -36.83 -3.52
N LEU A 353 13.45 -36.95 -2.25
CA LEU A 353 12.23 -36.37 -1.72
C LEU A 353 12.25 -34.83 -1.71
N GLU A 354 13.40 -34.22 -1.39
CA GLU A 354 13.57 -32.77 -1.49
C GLU A 354 13.38 -32.28 -2.92
N PHE A 355 13.98 -32.96 -3.89
CA PHE A 355 13.81 -32.64 -5.31
C PHE A 355 12.35 -32.82 -5.78
N LYS A 356 11.70 -33.94 -5.43
CA LYS A 356 10.29 -34.19 -5.74
C LYS A 356 9.38 -33.16 -5.10
N SER A 357 9.66 -32.74 -3.85
CA SER A 357 8.95 -31.71 -3.13
C SER A 357 9.08 -30.34 -3.82
N MET A 358 10.25 -30.03 -4.37
CA MET A 358 10.46 -28.80 -5.12
C MET A 358 9.58 -28.75 -6.39
N ILE A 359 9.57 -29.85 -7.16
CA ILE A 359 8.74 -29.94 -8.38
C ILE A 359 7.23 -29.83 -8.05
N THR A 360 6.76 -30.58 -7.06
CA THR A 360 5.33 -30.52 -6.67
C THR A 360 4.98 -29.16 -6.07
N GLY A 361 5.90 -28.52 -5.34
CA GLY A 361 5.71 -27.18 -4.78
C GLY A 361 5.55 -26.08 -5.84
N ASP A 362 6.11 -26.25 -7.04
CA ASP A 362 5.89 -25.33 -8.15
C ASP A 362 4.47 -25.45 -8.72
N GLY A 363 3.88 -26.64 -8.74
CA GLY A 363 2.47 -26.84 -9.04
C GLY A 363 1.55 -26.11 -8.08
N ASP A 364 1.82 -26.23 -6.79
CA ASP A 364 1.05 -25.53 -5.75
C ASP A 364 1.15 -24.00 -5.88
N LYS A 365 2.31 -23.49 -6.28
CA LYS A 365 2.48 -22.05 -6.53
C LYS A 365 1.66 -21.58 -7.73
N LEU A 366 1.64 -22.37 -8.82
CA LEU A 366 0.86 -22.08 -10.01
C LEU A 366 -0.63 -22.08 -9.71
N ILE A 367 -1.13 -23.11 -9.02
CA ILE A 367 -2.54 -23.19 -8.61
C ILE A 367 -2.91 -21.97 -7.74
N ARG A 368 -2.08 -21.65 -6.73
CA ARG A 368 -2.31 -20.48 -5.88
C ARG A 368 -2.36 -19.18 -6.65
N GLN A 369 -1.52 -18.99 -7.66
CA GLN A 369 -1.55 -17.78 -8.50
C GLN A 369 -2.88 -17.68 -9.26
N HIS A 370 -3.38 -18.77 -9.81
CA HIS A 370 -4.66 -18.81 -10.51
C HIS A 370 -5.84 -18.52 -9.55
N GLU A 371 -5.84 -19.13 -8.38
CA GLU A 371 -6.87 -18.92 -7.36
C GLU A 371 -6.85 -17.50 -6.81
N ILE A 372 -5.66 -16.91 -6.57
CA ILE A 372 -5.53 -15.50 -6.17
C ILE A 372 -6.16 -14.58 -7.20
N GLU A 373 -5.89 -14.77 -8.49
CA GLU A 373 -6.46 -13.93 -9.54
C GLU A 373 -7.98 -14.13 -9.67
N TRP A 374 -8.48 -15.34 -9.46
CA TRP A 374 -9.91 -15.61 -9.44
C TRP A 374 -10.61 -14.82 -8.31
N VAL A 375 -10.09 -14.91 -7.09
CA VAL A 375 -10.64 -14.17 -5.92
C VAL A 375 -10.45 -12.67 -6.09
N ALA A 376 -9.31 -12.21 -6.65
CA ALA A 376 -9.02 -10.80 -6.87
C ALA A 376 -10.06 -10.11 -7.75
N LYS A 377 -10.56 -10.77 -8.80
CA LYS A 377 -11.62 -10.22 -9.66
C LYS A 377 -12.90 -9.91 -8.89
N ILE A 378 -13.28 -10.77 -7.95
CA ILE A 378 -14.47 -10.57 -7.12
C ILE A 378 -14.23 -9.47 -6.09
N THR A 379 -13.11 -9.53 -5.37
CA THR A 379 -12.80 -8.55 -4.31
C THR A 379 -12.64 -7.15 -4.86
N LEU A 380 -12.04 -6.98 -6.04
CA LEU A 380 -11.86 -5.68 -6.67
C LEU A 380 -13.20 -5.08 -7.14
N ALA A 381 -14.10 -5.89 -7.70
CA ALA A 381 -15.44 -5.43 -8.03
C ALA A 381 -16.24 -5.03 -6.77
N LEU A 382 -16.16 -5.83 -5.70
CA LEU A 382 -16.81 -5.52 -4.42
C LEU A 382 -16.26 -4.23 -3.78
N THR A 383 -14.97 -3.93 -3.99
CA THR A 383 -14.33 -2.71 -3.48
C THR A 383 -15.02 -1.44 -4.02
N CYS A 384 -15.60 -1.47 -5.22
CA CYS A 384 -16.41 -0.36 -5.74
C CYS A 384 -17.57 -0.02 -4.80
N LEU A 385 -18.28 -1.03 -4.32
CA LEU A 385 -19.41 -0.85 -3.42
C LEU A 385 -18.96 -0.41 -2.02
N ILE A 386 -17.89 -1.00 -1.51
CA ILE A 386 -17.30 -0.64 -0.20
C ILE A 386 -16.85 0.82 -0.21
N PHE A 387 -16.19 1.26 -1.26
CA PHE A 387 -15.69 2.65 -1.39
C PHE A 387 -16.82 3.66 -1.51
N PHE A 388 -17.94 3.29 -2.14
CA PHE A 388 -19.14 4.12 -2.10
C PHE A 388 -19.66 4.31 -0.67
N PHE A 389 -19.78 3.22 0.11
CA PHE A 389 -20.24 3.28 1.50
C PHE A 389 -19.24 3.92 2.48
N ILE A 390 -18.01 4.15 2.07
CA ILE A 390 -17.05 4.99 2.79
C ILE A 390 -17.17 6.44 2.32
N GLY A 391 -17.13 6.70 1.01
CA GLY A 391 -17.07 8.03 0.42
C GLY A 391 -18.32 8.86 0.64
N ALA A 392 -19.50 8.31 0.34
CA ALA A 392 -20.75 9.02 0.45
C ALA A 392 -21.07 9.48 1.91
N PRO A 393 -20.94 8.61 2.94
CA PRO A 393 -21.11 9.03 4.33
C PRO A 393 -20.08 10.05 4.79
N LEU A 394 -18.80 9.85 4.44
CA LEU A 394 -17.75 10.81 4.79
C LEU A 394 -17.98 12.17 4.14
N GLY A 395 -18.39 12.20 2.86
CA GLY A 395 -18.76 13.44 2.18
C GLY A 395 -19.92 14.15 2.86
N ALA A 396 -20.95 13.42 3.29
CA ALA A 396 -22.10 13.97 4.00
C ALA A 396 -21.75 14.55 5.39
N ILE A 397 -20.72 14.04 6.04
CA ILE A 397 -20.22 14.52 7.34
C ILE A 397 -19.33 15.77 7.17
N ILE A 398 -18.47 15.79 6.15
CA ILE A 398 -17.48 16.83 5.90
C ILE A 398 -18.14 17.97 5.14
N ARG A 399 -18.72 18.93 5.89
CA ARG A 399 -19.49 20.05 5.32
C ARG A 399 -18.64 21.25 4.89
N LYS A 400 -17.34 21.27 5.17
CA LYS A 400 -16.44 22.39 4.92
C LYS A 400 -15.09 21.91 4.41
N GLY A 401 -14.52 22.56 3.41
CA GLY A 401 -13.15 22.28 2.99
C GLY A 401 -12.88 22.30 1.50
N GLY A 402 -13.84 22.67 0.66
CA GLY A 402 -13.66 22.72 -0.80
C GLY A 402 -13.25 21.36 -1.37
N LEU A 403 -12.67 21.32 -2.58
CA LEU A 403 -12.25 20.09 -3.25
C LEU A 403 -11.00 19.44 -2.64
N GLY A 404 -10.18 20.18 -1.90
CA GLY A 404 -8.88 19.67 -1.40
C GLY A 404 -9.01 18.59 -0.33
N LEU A 405 -9.93 18.77 0.62
CA LEU A 405 -10.13 17.81 1.72
C LEU A 405 -10.68 16.46 1.24
N PRO A 406 -11.69 16.40 0.36
CA PRO A 406 -12.13 15.17 -0.28
C PRO A 406 -11.03 14.38 -0.98
N VAL A 407 -10.17 15.05 -1.75
CA VAL A 407 -9.04 14.40 -2.44
C VAL A 407 -8.06 13.80 -1.43
N LEU A 408 -7.68 14.55 -0.39
CA LEU A 408 -6.75 14.08 0.63
C LEU A 408 -7.28 12.84 1.37
N ILE A 409 -8.56 12.85 1.73
CA ILE A 409 -9.18 11.71 2.43
C ILE A 409 -9.29 10.50 1.50
N SER A 410 -9.66 10.70 0.23
CA SER A 410 -9.75 9.59 -0.73
C SER A 410 -8.40 8.92 -0.96
N VAL A 411 -7.33 9.70 -1.05
CA VAL A 411 -5.96 9.18 -1.16
C VAL A 411 -5.58 8.40 0.09
N LEU A 412 -5.90 8.90 1.30
CA LEU A 412 -5.60 8.20 2.55
C LEU A 412 -6.33 6.85 2.65
N VAL A 413 -7.62 6.81 2.34
CA VAL A 413 -8.42 5.56 2.33
C VAL A 413 -7.86 4.59 1.28
N PHE A 414 -7.48 5.09 0.11
CA PHE A 414 -6.88 4.27 -0.94
C PHE A 414 -5.51 3.70 -0.53
N ILE A 415 -4.66 4.48 0.15
CA ILE A 415 -3.38 3.99 0.68
C ILE A 415 -3.61 2.85 1.67
N VAL A 416 -4.56 2.99 2.59
CA VAL A 416 -4.91 1.92 3.54
C VAL A 416 -5.36 0.66 2.80
N TYR A 417 -6.27 0.80 1.82
CA TYR A 417 -6.70 -0.31 0.98
C TYR A 417 -5.53 -0.98 0.28
N TYR A 418 -4.67 -0.20 -0.37
CA TYR A 418 -3.52 -0.70 -1.15
C TYR A 418 -2.52 -1.47 -0.27
N ILE A 419 -2.22 -0.95 0.92
CA ILE A 419 -1.34 -1.63 1.89
C ILE A 419 -1.95 -2.98 2.31
N LEU A 420 -3.24 -3.01 2.64
CA LEU A 420 -3.92 -4.23 3.07
C LEU A 420 -4.01 -5.26 1.94
N ASP A 421 -4.42 -4.85 0.73
CA ASP A 421 -4.55 -5.75 -0.43
C ASP A 421 -3.19 -6.32 -0.85
N ASN A 422 -2.14 -5.47 -0.93
CA ASN A 422 -0.81 -5.91 -1.32
C ASN A 422 -0.15 -6.81 -0.25
N SER A 423 -0.35 -6.51 1.03
CA SER A 423 0.14 -7.36 2.13
C SER A 423 -0.55 -8.72 2.12
N GLY A 424 -1.88 -8.73 1.96
CA GLY A 424 -2.66 -9.95 1.83
C GLY A 424 -2.28 -10.79 0.60
N TYR A 425 -2.06 -10.15 -0.55
CA TYR A 425 -1.57 -10.78 -1.76
C TYR A 425 -0.21 -11.48 -1.55
N ARG A 426 0.76 -10.77 -0.95
CA ARG A 426 2.11 -11.32 -0.69
C ARG A 426 2.08 -12.54 0.22
N MET A 427 1.30 -12.46 1.31
CA MET A 427 1.17 -13.56 2.28
C MET A 427 0.45 -14.78 1.70
N ALA A 428 -0.59 -14.56 0.89
CA ALA A 428 -1.30 -15.63 0.18
C ALA A 428 -0.42 -16.27 -0.88
N ARG A 429 0.31 -15.49 -1.67
CA ARG A 429 1.24 -15.99 -2.69
C ARG A 429 2.38 -16.82 -2.08
N GLY A 430 2.90 -16.40 -0.93
CA GLY A 430 3.92 -17.14 -0.18
C GLY A 430 3.42 -18.41 0.50
N GLY A 431 2.11 -18.69 0.47
CA GLY A 431 1.51 -19.87 1.10
C GLY A 431 1.37 -19.79 2.62
N MET A 432 1.67 -18.61 3.23
CA MET A 432 1.55 -18.43 4.68
C MET A 432 0.09 -18.26 5.13
N TRP A 433 -0.75 -17.68 4.28
CA TRP A 433 -2.16 -17.47 4.51
C TRP A 433 -3.01 -18.16 3.45
N THR A 434 -4.22 -18.55 3.84
CA THR A 434 -5.21 -19.01 2.86
C THR A 434 -5.58 -17.86 1.92
N ILE A 435 -5.88 -18.17 0.68
CA ILE A 435 -6.11 -17.18 -0.38
C ILE A 435 -7.31 -16.29 -0.05
N TRP A 436 -8.38 -16.89 0.46
CA TRP A 436 -9.58 -16.16 0.91
C TRP A 436 -9.29 -15.18 2.05
N PHE A 437 -8.44 -15.56 3.01
CA PHE A 437 -8.04 -14.66 4.09
C PHE A 437 -7.14 -13.55 3.56
N GLY A 438 -6.14 -13.88 2.71
CA GLY A 438 -5.23 -12.89 2.15
C GLY A 438 -5.94 -11.83 1.29
N LYS A 439 -6.75 -12.25 0.32
CA LYS A 439 -7.51 -11.31 -0.53
C LYS A 439 -8.75 -10.73 0.17
N GLY A 440 -9.25 -11.39 1.20
CA GLY A 440 -10.34 -10.91 2.06
C GLY A 440 -9.91 -9.90 3.12
N LEU A 441 -8.61 -9.70 3.36
CA LEU A 441 -8.11 -8.80 4.40
C LEU A 441 -8.56 -7.35 4.18
N ALA A 442 -8.40 -6.83 2.96
CA ALA A 442 -8.80 -5.47 2.64
C ALA A 442 -10.32 -5.26 2.76
N PRO A 443 -11.19 -6.07 2.14
CA PRO A 443 -12.63 -6.00 2.38
C PRO A 443 -13.01 -6.21 3.86
N GLY A 444 -12.34 -7.14 4.55
CA GLY A 444 -12.59 -7.46 5.95
C GLY A 444 -12.38 -6.29 6.92
N VAL A 445 -11.44 -5.40 6.63
CA VAL A 445 -11.19 -4.17 7.41
C VAL A 445 -12.07 -3.02 6.92
N LEU A 446 -12.26 -2.89 5.62
CA LEU A 446 -12.98 -1.74 5.05
C LEU A 446 -14.51 -1.84 5.19
N ILE A 447 -15.09 -3.05 5.21
CA ILE A 447 -16.54 -3.22 5.43
C ILE A 447 -16.97 -2.71 6.82
N PRO A 448 -16.34 -3.10 7.94
CA PRO A 448 -16.63 -2.51 9.24
C PRO A 448 -16.47 -0.99 9.27
N MET A 449 -15.44 -0.47 8.59
CA MET A 449 -15.22 0.96 8.46
C MET A 449 -16.35 1.65 7.67
N ALA A 450 -16.80 1.06 6.57
CA ALA A 450 -17.93 1.54 5.78
C ALA A 450 -19.23 1.57 6.59
N VAL A 451 -19.51 0.50 7.35
CA VAL A 451 -20.67 0.41 8.24
C VAL A 451 -20.59 1.47 9.34
N PHE A 452 -19.42 1.65 9.94
CA PHE A 452 -19.21 2.67 10.98
C PHE A 452 -19.48 4.08 10.46
N PHE A 453 -18.93 4.46 9.30
CA PHE A 453 -19.16 5.78 8.72
C PHE A 453 -20.62 5.98 8.31
N THR A 454 -21.23 4.97 7.72
CA THR A 454 -22.66 5.02 7.35
C THR A 454 -23.54 5.19 8.58
N TYR A 455 -23.31 4.45 9.66
CA TYR A 455 -24.03 4.59 10.92
C TYR A 455 -23.88 5.99 11.52
N LYS A 456 -22.64 6.51 11.55
CA LYS A 456 -22.36 7.84 12.10
C LYS A 456 -22.97 8.98 11.26
N ALA A 457 -22.96 8.85 9.94
CA ALA A 457 -23.57 9.83 9.04
C ALA A 457 -25.09 9.86 9.15
N THR A 458 -25.72 8.69 9.37
CA THR A 458 -27.17 8.58 9.50
C THR A 458 -27.67 9.16 10.82
N ASN A 459 -26.90 9.01 11.90
CA ASN A 459 -27.28 9.48 13.25
C ASN A 459 -26.80 10.90 13.58
N ASP A 460 -26.42 11.71 12.58
CA ASP A 460 -25.97 13.12 12.74
C ASP A 460 -24.98 13.32 13.90
N SER A 461 -24.09 12.39 14.13
CA SER A 461 -23.17 12.48 15.26
C SER A 461 -22.12 13.59 15.05
N VAL A 462 -21.99 14.46 16.04
CA VAL A 462 -21.06 15.61 16.13
C VAL A 462 -19.58 15.17 16.08
N VAL A 463 -19.30 13.88 16.06
CA VAL A 463 -17.96 13.27 16.19
C VAL A 463 -16.99 13.69 15.07
N PHE A 464 -17.49 14.14 13.91
CA PHE A 464 -16.64 14.60 12.79
C PHE A 464 -16.68 16.11 12.56
N ASN A 465 -17.02 16.89 13.58
CA ASN A 465 -16.85 18.34 13.48
C ASN A 465 -15.35 18.66 13.50
N MET A 466 -14.76 18.94 12.33
CA MET A 466 -13.34 19.28 12.20
C MET A 466 -12.94 20.46 13.07
N ASP A 467 -13.87 21.40 13.32
CA ASP A 467 -13.65 22.51 14.22
C ASP A 467 -13.42 22.02 15.66
N LEU A 468 -14.14 20.97 16.08
CA LEU A 468 -13.97 20.36 17.41
C LEU A 468 -12.60 19.66 17.54
N TYR A 469 -12.17 18.96 16.50
CA TYR A 469 -10.83 18.34 16.50
C TYR A 469 -9.73 19.40 16.39
N ALA A 470 -9.92 20.42 15.57
CA ALA A 470 -9.02 21.55 15.49
C ALA A 470 -8.91 22.27 16.84
N ASP A 471 -10.02 22.41 17.56
CA ASP A 471 -10.03 23.01 18.91
C ASP A 471 -9.40 22.11 19.96
N ILE A 472 -9.64 20.78 19.90
CA ILE A 472 -8.94 19.81 20.75
C ILE A 472 -7.43 19.87 20.45
N PHE A 473 -7.04 19.88 19.18
CA PHE A 473 -5.64 19.99 18.78
C PHE A 473 -5.04 21.33 19.22
N ARG A 474 -5.74 22.46 19.01
CA ARG A 474 -5.31 23.78 19.48
C ARG A 474 -5.19 23.81 21.01
N ARG A 475 -6.14 23.23 21.74
CA ARG A 475 -6.07 23.10 23.20
C ARG A 475 -4.90 22.20 23.64
N PHE A 476 -4.69 21.08 22.94
CA PHE A 476 -3.58 20.17 23.27
C PHE A 476 -2.21 20.84 23.08
N PHE A 477 -2.02 21.55 21.96
CA PHE A 477 -0.76 22.26 21.68
C PHE A 477 -0.70 23.67 22.27
N GLY A 478 -1.72 24.10 23.00
CA GLY A 478 -1.77 25.43 23.61
C GLY A 478 -1.82 26.57 22.59
N LEU A 479 -2.47 26.38 21.44
CA LEU A 479 -2.70 27.44 20.46
C LEU A 479 -3.91 28.30 20.88
N ARG A 480 -3.91 29.59 20.50
CA ARG A 480 -5.02 30.49 20.82
C ARG A 480 -6.31 30.10 20.10
N VAL A 481 -7.40 30.03 20.85
CA VAL A 481 -8.75 29.90 20.31
C VAL A 481 -9.38 31.29 20.38
N LYS A 482 -9.90 31.79 19.26
CA LYS A 482 -10.59 33.07 19.22
C LYS A 482 -11.96 32.93 19.91
N ARG A 483 -12.35 33.93 20.70
CA ARG A 483 -13.67 33.99 21.33
C ARG A 483 -14.69 34.44 20.31
N PRO A 484 -15.72 33.66 19.94
CA PRO A 484 -16.79 34.12 19.05
C PRO A 484 -17.81 34.90 19.88
N ILE A 485 -17.71 36.22 19.87
CA ILE A 485 -18.76 37.08 20.43
C ILE A 485 -19.54 37.64 19.25
N TYR A 486 -20.80 37.24 19.16
CA TYR A 486 -21.73 37.74 18.13
C TYR A 486 -22.59 38.83 18.73
N ARG A 487 -22.81 39.87 17.96
CA ARG A 487 -23.76 40.95 18.33
C ARG A 487 -25.15 40.32 18.45
N LYS A 488 -25.79 40.50 19.61
CA LYS A 488 -27.17 40.08 19.83
C LYS A 488 -28.10 40.99 19.04
N GLU A 489 -29.03 40.42 18.29
CA GLU A 489 -30.03 41.22 17.52
C GLU A 489 -31.04 41.90 18.46
N VAL A 490 -31.31 41.28 19.61
CA VAL A 490 -32.21 41.80 20.64
C VAL A 490 -31.44 41.89 21.95
N VAL A 491 -31.31 43.06 22.52
CA VAL A 491 -30.74 43.32 23.83
C VAL A 491 -31.90 43.44 24.82
N ILE A 492 -31.97 42.49 25.77
CA ILE A 492 -33.06 42.42 26.76
C ILE A 492 -32.76 43.34 27.94
N ASN A 493 -31.51 43.36 28.40
CA ASN A 493 -31.06 44.22 29.51
C ASN A 493 -29.85 45.03 29.06
N ASP A 494 -29.84 46.33 29.35
CA ASP A 494 -28.65 47.18 29.15
C ASP A 494 -27.63 46.90 30.26
N PRO A 495 -26.30 46.87 29.98
CA PRO A 495 -25.27 46.56 30.94
C PRO A 495 -25.14 47.61 32.02
N ASN A 496 -24.80 47.19 33.25
CA ASN A 496 -24.55 48.12 34.34
C ASN A 496 -23.11 48.66 34.29
N TYR A 497 -22.87 49.68 33.50
CA TYR A 497 -21.54 50.25 33.27
C TYR A 497 -20.82 50.71 34.54
N ALA A 498 -21.54 51.14 35.61
CA ALA A 498 -20.93 51.58 36.85
C ALA A 498 -20.34 50.40 37.63
N ASP A 499 -21.08 49.29 37.76
CA ASP A 499 -20.64 48.05 38.42
C ASP A 499 -19.54 47.33 37.62
N ASP A 500 -19.70 47.27 36.30
CA ASP A 500 -18.71 46.68 35.40
C ASP A 500 -17.38 47.43 35.41
N LEU A 501 -17.39 48.75 35.55
CA LEU A 501 -16.19 49.57 35.65
C LEU A 501 -15.43 49.28 36.94
N GLU A 502 -16.14 49.14 38.07
CA GLU A 502 -15.54 48.77 39.36
C GLU A 502 -14.93 47.36 39.32
N ARG A 503 -15.70 46.41 38.79
CA ARG A 503 -15.23 45.01 38.60
C ARG A 503 -14.00 44.92 37.69
N LEU A 504 -13.96 45.60 36.54
CA LEU A 504 -12.81 45.61 35.64
C LEU A 504 -11.56 46.20 36.33
N ASN A 505 -11.70 47.25 37.12
CA ASN A 505 -10.58 47.80 37.88
C ASN A 505 -10.07 46.81 38.96
N ASN A 506 -10.98 46.17 39.68
CA ASN A 506 -10.62 45.14 40.68
C ASN A 506 -9.92 43.93 40.03
N ILE A 507 -10.46 43.41 38.92
CA ILE A 507 -9.83 42.31 38.15
C ILE A 507 -8.43 42.73 37.68
N THR A 508 -8.26 43.97 37.22
CA THR A 508 -6.95 44.46 36.76
C THR A 508 -5.93 44.50 37.89
N ALA A 509 -6.33 44.97 39.09
CA ALA A 509 -5.48 44.98 40.27
C ALA A 509 -5.12 43.54 40.75
N GLU A 510 -6.10 42.64 40.76
CA GLU A 510 -5.85 41.22 41.11
C GLU A 510 -4.92 40.55 40.12
N ILE A 511 -5.04 40.82 38.79
CA ILE A 511 -4.12 40.31 37.75
C ILE A 511 -2.69 40.78 38.00
N GLU A 512 -2.49 42.04 38.38
CA GLU A 512 -1.17 42.58 38.70
C GLU A 512 -0.55 41.88 39.91
N GLN A 513 -1.29 41.76 41.01
CA GLN A 513 -0.86 41.08 42.22
C GLN A 513 -0.53 39.62 41.95
N TYR A 514 -1.37 38.91 41.18
CA TYR A 514 -1.15 37.53 40.81
C TYR A 514 0.12 37.35 39.92
N SER A 515 0.29 38.25 38.92
CA SER A 515 1.45 38.20 38.02
C SER A 515 2.78 38.40 38.75
N GLN A 516 2.81 39.24 39.80
CA GLN A 516 3.99 39.51 40.64
C GLN A 516 4.31 38.32 41.58
N SER A 517 3.27 37.72 42.20
CA SER A 517 3.42 36.66 43.19
C SER A 517 3.83 35.32 42.57
N HIS A 518 3.29 34.94 41.40
CA HIS A 518 3.44 33.60 40.84
C HIS A 518 4.61 33.42 39.84
N ARG A 519 5.38 34.48 39.53
CA ARG A 519 6.55 34.42 38.63
C ARG A 519 6.34 33.53 37.37
N LEU A 520 5.23 33.74 36.62
CA LEU A 520 4.80 32.87 35.55
C LEU A 520 5.82 32.69 34.42
N ARG A 521 6.78 33.61 34.26
CA ARG A 521 7.84 33.51 33.24
C ARG A 521 8.91 32.46 33.56
N HIS A 522 9.05 32.07 34.82
CA HIS A 522 10.07 31.11 35.24
C HIS A 522 9.58 29.67 35.04
N ALA A 523 10.52 28.79 34.72
CA ALA A 523 10.22 27.36 34.56
C ALA A 523 9.69 26.79 35.90
N PRO A 524 8.62 26.00 35.89
CA PRO A 524 8.07 25.42 37.10
C PRO A 524 9.00 24.33 37.65
N SER A 525 8.98 24.08 38.97
CA SER A 525 9.71 22.95 39.51
C SER A 525 9.10 21.61 39.05
N TRP A 526 9.95 20.67 38.61
CA TRP A 526 9.53 19.34 38.21
C TRP A 526 8.69 18.62 39.27
N VAL A 527 9.13 18.71 40.51
CA VAL A 527 8.43 18.10 41.65
C VAL A 527 7.04 18.68 41.86
N LYS A 528 6.89 20.01 41.69
CA LYS A 528 5.58 20.66 41.84
C LYS A 528 4.63 20.27 40.73
N VAL A 529 5.10 20.09 39.50
CA VAL A 529 4.27 19.74 38.33
C VAL A 529 3.73 18.30 38.42
N PHE A 530 4.55 17.34 38.80
CA PHE A 530 4.17 15.92 38.72
C PHE A 530 3.73 15.29 40.04
N PHE A 531 4.29 15.76 41.19
CA PHE A 531 4.09 15.10 42.48
C PHE A 531 3.32 15.95 43.48
N LYS A 532 3.58 17.27 43.54
CA LYS A 532 3.02 18.19 44.55
C LYS A 532 2.36 19.40 43.91
N TYR A 533 1.37 19.14 43.01
CA TYR A 533 0.62 20.23 42.44
C TYR A 533 -0.43 20.77 43.41
N GLU A 534 -0.61 22.05 43.43
CA GLU A 534 -1.68 22.76 44.14
C GLU A 534 -2.66 23.35 43.11
N PRO A 535 -3.99 23.22 43.30
CA PRO A 535 -4.96 23.90 42.46
C PRO A 535 -4.86 25.41 42.65
N ASP A 536 -4.92 26.14 41.57
CA ASP A 536 -4.81 27.61 41.60
C ASP A 536 -6.20 28.24 41.56
N HIS A 537 -6.77 28.37 42.77
CA HIS A 537 -8.12 28.92 42.95
C HIS A 537 -8.19 30.44 42.65
N VAL A 538 -7.05 31.17 42.75
CA VAL A 538 -7.02 32.60 42.50
C VAL A 538 -7.30 32.90 41.03
N ILE A 539 -6.62 32.20 40.14
CA ILE A 539 -6.82 32.37 38.69
C ILE A 539 -8.20 31.87 38.24
N GLU A 540 -8.75 30.84 38.92
CA GLU A 540 -10.12 30.36 38.66
C GLU A 540 -11.11 31.49 38.97
N ARG A 541 -11.00 32.15 40.14
CA ARG A 541 -11.86 33.25 40.52
C ARG A 541 -11.74 34.45 39.57
N ILE A 542 -10.51 34.87 39.24
CA ILE A 542 -10.27 35.94 38.26
C ILE A 542 -10.92 35.64 36.91
N ASN A 543 -10.83 34.39 36.47
CA ASN A 543 -11.48 34.01 35.21
C ASN A 543 -13.00 34.06 35.27
N ASP A 544 -13.60 33.56 36.37
CA ASP A 544 -15.06 33.53 36.55
C ASP A 544 -15.65 34.94 36.66
N GLU A 545 -14.98 35.84 37.38
CA GLU A 545 -15.36 37.25 37.47
C GLU A 545 -15.23 37.95 36.12
N LEU A 546 -14.15 37.68 35.38
CA LEU A 546 -13.97 38.23 34.04
C LEU A 546 -15.05 37.75 33.05
N GLU A 547 -15.41 36.45 33.11
CA GLU A 547 -16.48 35.88 32.27
C GLU A 547 -17.85 36.55 32.59
N ALA A 548 -18.15 36.82 33.87
CA ALA A 548 -19.37 37.48 34.26
C ALA A 548 -19.46 38.91 33.70
N VAL A 549 -18.36 39.69 33.76
CA VAL A 549 -18.29 41.03 33.17
C VAL A 549 -18.39 40.98 31.64
N ILE A 550 -17.74 40.02 30.98
CA ILE A 550 -17.84 39.86 29.52
C ILE A 550 -19.27 39.50 29.11
N GLU A 551 -19.98 38.71 29.90
CA GLU A 551 -21.37 38.36 29.61
C GLU A 551 -22.29 39.58 29.72
N ASP A 552 -22.14 40.43 30.73
CA ASP A 552 -22.92 41.64 30.89
C ASP A 552 -22.61 42.66 29.79
N LEU A 553 -21.32 42.96 29.56
CA LEU A 553 -20.89 43.90 28.52
C LEU A 553 -21.18 43.39 27.08
N SER A 554 -21.43 42.10 26.89
CA SER A 554 -21.87 41.57 25.59
C SER A 554 -23.25 42.11 25.15
N ASN A 555 -24.02 42.63 26.10
CA ASN A 555 -25.30 43.28 25.87
C ASN A 555 -25.16 44.77 25.50
N SER A 556 -23.92 45.31 25.51
CA SER A 556 -23.68 46.73 25.18
C SER A 556 -24.05 47.05 23.72
N ARG A 557 -24.64 48.21 23.52
CA ARG A 557 -24.94 48.77 22.19
C ARG A 557 -23.73 49.42 21.51
N ASP A 558 -22.66 49.67 22.30
CA ASP A 558 -21.44 50.28 21.75
C ASP A 558 -20.60 49.26 20.99
N ARG A 559 -20.43 49.52 19.69
CA ARG A 559 -19.67 48.64 18.78
C ARG A 559 -18.20 48.51 19.19
N THR A 560 -17.63 49.53 19.81
CA THR A 560 -16.22 49.52 20.25
C THR A 560 -16.03 48.53 21.39
N ILE A 561 -16.89 48.55 22.39
CA ILE A 561 -16.87 47.62 23.53
C ILE A 561 -17.00 46.18 23.03
N VAL A 562 -18.02 45.89 22.21
CA VAL A 562 -18.25 44.52 21.68
C VAL A 562 -17.07 44.02 20.85
N ASN A 563 -16.41 44.87 20.07
CA ASN A 563 -15.22 44.47 19.31
C ASN A 563 -14.04 44.10 20.23
N HIS A 564 -13.79 44.91 21.29
CA HIS A 564 -12.73 44.64 22.25
C HIS A 564 -13.02 43.40 23.11
N LEU A 565 -14.28 43.08 23.40
CA LEU A 565 -14.66 41.83 24.06
C LEU A 565 -14.24 40.60 23.26
N SER A 566 -14.24 40.67 21.93
CA SER A 566 -13.77 39.55 21.07
C SER A 566 -12.26 39.31 21.13
N ALA A 567 -11.50 40.30 21.60
CA ALA A 567 -10.03 40.21 21.77
C ALA A 567 -9.60 39.50 23.05
N TYR A 568 -10.52 39.33 24.02
CA TYR A 568 -10.22 38.60 25.23
C TYR A 568 -9.85 37.13 24.95
N PRO A 569 -8.71 36.63 25.46
CA PRO A 569 -8.34 35.26 25.28
C PRO A 569 -9.19 34.31 26.14
N MET A 570 -9.48 33.12 25.64
CA MET A 570 -10.00 32.03 26.46
C MET A 570 -8.89 31.49 27.33
N MET A 571 -8.93 31.74 28.64
CA MET A 571 -7.90 31.33 29.57
C MET A 571 -8.02 29.85 29.89
N SER A 572 -6.89 29.12 29.83
CA SER A 572 -6.83 27.70 30.21
C SER A 572 -6.43 27.57 31.69
N VAL A 573 -7.39 27.78 32.58
CA VAL A 573 -7.17 27.95 34.02
C VAL A 573 -6.52 26.75 34.70
N LYS A 574 -6.86 25.51 34.30
CA LYS A 574 -6.35 24.27 34.93
C LYS A 574 -5.09 23.71 34.26
N ALA A 575 -4.80 24.12 33.01
CA ALA A 575 -3.77 23.48 32.19
C ALA A 575 -2.33 23.86 32.60
N HIS A 576 -2.12 24.86 33.42
CA HIS A 576 -0.80 25.35 33.84
C HIS A 576 -0.31 24.73 35.18
N THR A 577 -1.17 24.00 35.89
CA THR A 577 -0.85 23.43 37.23
C THR A 577 -0.46 21.97 37.17
N ARG A 578 -1.11 21.17 36.31
CA ARG A 578 -0.91 19.72 36.22
C ARG A 578 -1.11 19.19 34.78
N PRO A 579 -0.33 18.12 34.38
CA PRO A 579 -0.51 17.49 33.06
C PRO A 579 -1.83 16.72 32.92
N PHE A 580 -2.21 15.93 33.95
CA PHE A 580 -3.42 15.11 33.98
C PHE A 580 -4.20 15.33 35.28
N GLU A 581 -5.50 15.10 35.28
CA GLU A 581 -6.35 15.19 36.45
C GLU A 581 -6.06 14.09 37.49
N ARG A 582 -5.69 12.88 37.04
CA ARG A 582 -5.43 11.73 37.88
C ARG A 582 -3.96 11.71 38.34
N ARG A 583 -3.71 11.66 39.66
CA ARG A 583 -2.36 11.67 40.25
C ARG A 583 -1.45 10.55 39.74
N TRP A 584 -1.99 9.33 39.64
CA TRP A 584 -1.18 8.19 39.20
C TRP A 584 -0.65 8.37 37.75
N LEU A 585 -1.44 9.00 36.82
CA LEU A 585 -1.01 9.29 35.46
C LEU A 585 0.16 10.31 35.43
N ASN A 586 0.17 11.27 36.37
CA ASN A 586 1.26 12.23 36.49
C ASN A 586 2.55 11.55 36.93
N ILE A 587 2.47 10.63 37.90
CA ILE A 587 3.63 9.86 38.40
C ILE A 587 4.18 8.93 37.30
N VAL A 588 3.30 8.16 36.63
CA VAL A 588 3.71 7.27 35.55
C VAL A 588 4.33 8.06 34.40
N SER A 589 3.74 9.20 34.03
CA SER A 589 4.28 10.04 32.95
C SER A 589 5.62 10.70 33.30
N ALA A 590 5.88 10.98 34.60
CA ALA A 590 7.17 11.45 35.05
C ALA A 590 8.27 10.38 34.99
N ALA A 591 7.91 9.10 35.18
CA ALA A 591 8.83 7.96 35.10
C ALA A 591 9.28 7.64 33.65
N ILE A 592 8.43 7.89 32.66
CA ILE A 592 8.76 7.69 31.25
C ILE A 592 9.49 8.92 30.73
N VAL A 593 10.81 8.87 30.71
CA VAL A 593 11.70 10.01 30.43
C VAL A 593 11.29 10.86 29.23
N PRO A 594 11.07 10.34 27.99
CA PRO A 594 10.71 11.20 26.86
C PRO A 594 9.34 11.86 27.03
N LEU A 595 8.37 11.15 27.62
CA LEU A 595 7.02 11.65 27.85
C LEU A 595 6.99 12.72 28.95
N GLY A 596 7.73 12.50 30.03
CA GLY A 596 7.85 13.44 31.15
C GLY A 596 8.42 14.78 30.70
N PHE A 597 9.50 14.78 29.89
CA PHE A 597 10.07 16.01 29.33
C PHE A 597 9.10 16.74 28.40
N ALA A 598 8.41 16.03 27.52
CA ALA A 598 7.43 16.63 26.62
C ALA A 598 6.28 17.30 27.39
N LEU A 599 5.75 16.63 28.41
CA LEU A 599 4.69 17.17 29.26
C LEU A 599 5.16 18.33 30.13
N TYR A 600 6.38 18.28 30.67
CA TYR A 600 6.98 19.39 31.41
C TYR A 600 7.12 20.63 30.53
N PHE A 601 7.65 20.47 29.31
CA PHE A 601 7.77 21.57 28.36
C PHE A 601 6.41 22.14 27.96
N ARG A 602 5.41 21.28 27.80
CA ARG A 602 4.03 21.66 27.58
C ARG A 602 3.49 22.53 28.73
N MET A 603 3.73 22.11 30.00
CA MET A 603 3.30 22.87 31.17
C MET A 603 3.95 24.25 31.24
N TRP A 604 5.26 24.33 30.99
CA TRP A 604 5.96 25.61 30.94
C TRP A 604 5.40 26.53 29.85
N ARG A 605 5.11 25.98 28.68
CA ARG A 605 4.45 26.71 27.60
C ARG A 605 3.07 27.26 28.00
N PHE A 606 2.27 26.49 28.75
CA PHE A 606 0.99 26.94 29.26
C PHE A 606 1.14 28.10 30.27
N ARG A 607 2.15 28.07 31.14
CA ARG A 607 2.45 29.19 32.05
C ARG A 607 2.83 30.47 31.29
N LEU A 608 3.68 30.34 30.30
CA LEU A 608 4.06 31.48 29.43
C LEU A 608 2.88 32.03 28.65
N ARG A 609 1.95 31.15 28.27
CA ARG A 609 0.70 31.57 27.63
C ARG A 609 -0.19 32.31 28.59
N LEU A 610 -0.43 31.78 29.79
CA LEU A 610 -1.22 32.41 30.82
C LEU A 610 -0.70 33.83 31.11
N TRP A 611 0.61 33.97 31.24
CA TRP A 611 1.22 35.31 31.41
C TRP A 611 0.90 36.27 30.25
N ARG A 612 0.94 35.79 29.02
CA ARG A 612 0.59 36.59 27.83
C ARG A 612 -0.90 36.91 27.79
N ASP A 613 -1.75 35.97 28.15
CA ASP A 613 -3.20 36.14 28.16
C ASP A 613 -3.62 37.16 29.23
N LEU A 614 -3.06 37.10 30.44
CA LEU A 614 -3.28 38.08 31.50
C LEU A 614 -2.83 39.49 31.09
N ARG A 615 -1.72 39.61 30.37
CA ARG A 615 -1.27 40.90 29.82
C ARG A 615 -2.23 41.45 28.76
N THR A 616 -2.80 40.58 27.93
CA THR A 616 -3.80 40.98 26.94
C THR A 616 -5.09 41.44 27.63
N VAL A 617 -5.55 40.67 28.64
CA VAL A 617 -6.74 41.03 29.45
C VAL A 617 -6.57 42.42 30.08
N LYS A 618 -5.40 42.70 30.68
CA LYS A 618 -5.12 44.01 31.26
C LYS A 618 -5.22 45.13 30.23
N ALA A 619 -4.61 44.97 29.05
CA ALA A 619 -4.63 45.96 27.99
C ALA A 619 -6.06 46.25 27.47
N GLU A 620 -6.85 45.18 27.28
CA GLU A 620 -8.24 45.30 26.84
C GLU A 620 -9.13 45.92 27.92
N ASN A 621 -8.90 45.57 29.22
CA ASN A 621 -9.60 46.18 30.36
C ASN A 621 -9.39 47.72 30.40
N GLU A 622 -8.15 48.20 30.20
CA GLU A 622 -7.82 49.63 30.16
C GLU A 622 -8.61 50.34 29.06
N ILE A 623 -8.64 49.77 27.84
CA ILE A 623 -9.37 50.38 26.72
C ILE A 623 -10.88 50.42 26.96
N ILE A 624 -11.44 49.29 27.47
CA ILE A 624 -12.88 49.19 27.74
C ILE A 624 -13.27 50.16 28.89
N THR A 625 -12.45 50.26 29.94
CA THR A 625 -12.65 51.15 31.08
C THR A 625 -12.67 52.61 30.63
N GLU A 626 -11.73 53.04 29.79
CA GLU A 626 -11.75 54.40 29.21
C GLU A 626 -13.01 54.66 28.39
N ARG A 627 -13.43 53.65 27.58
CA ARG A 627 -14.63 53.79 26.77
C ARG A 627 -15.91 53.90 27.59
N ILE A 628 -16.02 53.09 28.66
CA ILE A 628 -17.16 53.15 29.60
C ILE A 628 -17.21 54.53 30.27
N ARG A 629 -16.07 55.05 30.77
CA ARG A 629 -15.99 56.40 31.35
C ARG A 629 -16.44 57.48 30.38
N ALA A 630 -16.02 57.37 29.11
CA ALA A 630 -16.44 58.31 28.07
C ALA A 630 -17.94 58.23 27.74
N LEU A 631 -18.57 57.08 27.88
CA LEU A 631 -20.00 56.87 27.70
C LEU A 631 -20.79 57.43 28.89
N MET A 632 -20.34 57.17 30.13
CA MET A 632 -20.96 57.69 31.35
C MET A 632 -20.84 59.21 31.43
N ALA A 633 -19.79 59.84 30.93
CA ALA A 633 -19.65 61.32 30.87
C ALA A 633 -20.53 61.95 29.81
N ARG A 634 -21.12 61.18 28.89
CA ARG A 634 -22.08 61.70 27.86
C ARG A 634 -23.55 61.50 28.24
N GLN A 635 -23.83 60.65 29.23
CA GLN A 635 -25.12 60.52 29.89
C GLN A 635 -25.25 61.55 30.99
#